data_4b88954e3e1b7f179bd9abdda83d064c
#
_entry.id   4b88954e3e1b7f179bd9abdda83d064c
#
_cell.length_a   1.000
_cell.length_b   1.000
_cell.length_c   1.000
_cell.angle_alpha   90.00
_cell.angle_beta   90.00
_cell.angle_gamma   90.00
#
_symmetry.space_group_name_H-M   'P 1'
#
loop_
_entity.id
_entity.type
_entity.pdbx_description
1 polymer ?
#
loop_
_entity_poly.entity_id
_entity_poly.type
_entity_poly.pdbx_seq_one_letter_code
_entity_poly.pdbx_strand_id
1 'polypeptide(L)'
;MDKKRVYTFGNGQAEGKADMKNLLGGKGANLAEMNLIGIPVPPGFTITTEVCTEYNTLGRDKVVELLKDEVVKAIARVEELMKSKFGDIENPLLVSVRSGARASMPGMMDTILNLGLNDEVVEGIIRKTGNARFAWDSYRRFVQMYGDVVLGMKPTNKEDIDPFEAIIEEVKESKGVKLDNELEVADLQELVKKFKAAVKEQTGKDFPTCAYEQLWGAICAVFDSWMNERAILYRKMEGIPDEWGTAVNVQAMVFGNMGDTSATGVCFSRDAGTGEDLFNGEYLINAQGEDVVAGIRTPQQITKVGSQRWAVLAGVTEDIRAAKFPSMEEAMPEIYKELDALQTKLENHYKDMQDMEFTVQEGKLWFLQTRNGKRTGAAMVKIAMDLLRQGMIDEKTALMRVEPNKLDELLHPVFDKSALKQAKVLTRGLPASPGAATGQIVFFADDAAEWHAAGKKVVMVRIETSPEDLAGMAVAEGILTARGGMTSHAAVVARGMGKCCVSGAGALNIDYKARTVEIDGVVLKEGDYISLNGSTGVVYNGKVETKAAELSGDFAELMTLADKYTRLQVRTNADTPHDAEVARNFGAVGIGLCRTEHMFFEGEKIKAMREMILAEDAEGRRKALAKILPYQQADFKGIFKAMAGCPVTVRLLDPPLHEFVPHDLKGQQEMADTM
;
A
#
# COMPACT_ATOMS: atom_id res chain seq x y z
N MET A 1 -12.45 -17.54 -36.02
CA MET A 1 -12.08 -16.12 -35.83
C MET A 1 -10.83 -16.09 -34.98
N ASP A 2 -9.77 -15.47 -35.47
CA ASP A 2 -8.55 -15.34 -34.68
C ASP A 2 -8.86 -14.57 -33.41
N LYS A 3 -8.38 -15.05 -32.28
CA LYS A 3 -8.59 -14.46 -30.95
C LYS A 3 -7.86 -13.11 -30.90
N LYS A 4 -8.59 -12.02 -30.68
CA LYS A 4 -7.99 -10.69 -30.52
C LYS A 4 -7.21 -10.61 -29.23
N ARG A 5 -5.94 -10.19 -29.30
CA ARG A 5 -5.00 -10.12 -28.17
C ARG A 5 -4.58 -8.70 -27.80
N VAL A 6 -4.75 -7.75 -28.71
CA VAL A 6 -4.31 -6.35 -28.56
C VAL A 6 -5.47 -5.39 -28.72
N TYR A 7 -5.64 -4.48 -27.76
CA TYR A 7 -6.72 -3.50 -27.67
C TYR A 7 -6.16 -2.08 -27.62
N THR A 8 -6.45 -1.27 -28.62
CA THR A 8 -5.93 0.10 -28.76
C THR A 8 -6.81 1.12 -28.04
N PHE A 9 -6.20 2.24 -27.60
CA PHE A 9 -6.89 3.42 -27.07
C PHE A 9 -6.13 4.71 -27.44
N GLY A 10 -6.84 5.81 -27.58
CA GLY A 10 -6.26 7.12 -27.90
C GLY A 10 -7.26 8.05 -28.59
N ASN A 11 -7.10 9.35 -28.40
CA ASN A 11 -7.90 10.40 -29.02
C ASN A 11 -9.42 10.23 -28.87
N GLY A 12 -9.88 9.92 -27.65
CA GLY A 12 -11.31 9.74 -27.35
C GLY A 12 -11.92 8.44 -27.86
N GLN A 13 -11.12 7.51 -28.38
CA GLN A 13 -11.55 6.20 -28.87
C GLN A 13 -10.81 5.08 -28.14
N ALA A 14 -11.51 3.99 -27.85
CA ALA A 14 -10.91 2.78 -27.28
C ALA A 14 -11.69 1.54 -27.73
N GLU A 15 -10.97 0.44 -27.89
CA GLU A 15 -11.56 -0.87 -28.19
C GLU A 15 -11.97 -1.64 -26.93
N GLY A 16 -11.51 -1.18 -25.75
CA GLY A 16 -11.86 -1.70 -24.44
C GLY A 16 -12.71 -0.73 -23.63
N LYS A 17 -13.17 -1.15 -22.46
CA LYS A 17 -13.95 -0.36 -21.49
C LYS A 17 -13.79 -0.90 -20.05
N ALA A 18 -14.32 -0.17 -19.06
CA ALA A 18 -14.14 -0.46 -17.63
C ALA A 18 -14.55 -1.86 -17.17
N ASP A 19 -15.58 -2.46 -17.77
CA ASP A 19 -16.08 -3.79 -17.41
C ASP A 19 -15.18 -4.95 -17.91
N MET A 20 -14.20 -4.66 -18.77
CA MET A 20 -13.27 -5.63 -19.33
C MET A 20 -12.03 -5.88 -18.45
N LYS A 21 -12.09 -5.64 -17.14
CA LYS A 21 -10.95 -5.80 -16.22
C LYS A 21 -10.37 -7.22 -16.23
N ASN A 22 -11.19 -8.24 -16.46
CA ASN A 22 -10.69 -9.61 -16.52
C ASN A 22 -9.79 -9.85 -17.73
N LEU A 23 -10.00 -9.15 -18.82
CA LEU A 23 -9.26 -9.28 -20.06
C LEU A 23 -8.12 -8.28 -20.19
N LEU A 24 -8.37 -7.01 -19.85
CA LEU A 24 -7.41 -5.90 -20.04
C LEU A 24 -6.62 -5.57 -18.77
N GLY A 25 -6.90 -6.26 -17.66
CA GLY A 25 -6.42 -5.85 -16.35
C GLY A 25 -7.07 -4.55 -15.87
N GLY A 26 -6.86 -4.19 -14.62
CA GLY A 26 -7.42 -2.96 -14.06
C GLY A 26 -6.91 -1.70 -14.76
N LYS A 27 -5.61 -1.66 -15.05
CA LYS A 27 -4.97 -0.50 -15.71
C LYS A 27 -5.44 -0.32 -17.16
N GLY A 28 -5.41 -1.38 -17.97
CA GLY A 28 -5.82 -1.31 -19.37
C GLY A 28 -7.30 -0.95 -19.52
N ALA A 29 -8.18 -1.55 -18.73
CA ALA A 29 -9.60 -1.23 -18.73
C ALA A 29 -9.87 0.23 -18.36
N ASN A 30 -9.19 0.76 -17.34
CA ASN A 30 -9.34 2.15 -16.91
C ASN A 30 -8.73 3.15 -17.91
N LEU A 31 -7.59 2.84 -18.54
CA LEU A 31 -7.02 3.67 -19.61
C LEU A 31 -7.98 3.80 -20.80
N ALA A 32 -8.60 2.69 -21.20
CA ALA A 32 -9.62 2.69 -22.23
C ALA A 32 -10.85 3.53 -21.83
N GLU A 33 -11.38 3.32 -20.61
CA GLU A 33 -12.55 4.04 -20.10
C GLU A 33 -12.29 5.54 -19.97
N MET A 34 -11.17 5.94 -19.39
CA MET A 34 -10.78 7.36 -19.31
C MET A 34 -10.77 8.02 -20.68
N ASN A 35 -10.27 7.33 -21.70
CA ASN A 35 -10.27 7.82 -23.06
C ASN A 35 -11.68 8.04 -23.59
N LEU A 36 -12.59 7.05 -23.40
CA LEU A 36 -13.99 7.11 -23.86
C LEU A 36 -14.77 8.26 -23.20
N ILE A 37 -14.50 8.56 -21.94
CA ILE A 37 -15.14 9.66 -21.21
C ILE A 37 -14.45 11.03 -21.40
N GLY A 38 -13.45 11.10 -22.29
CA GLY A 38 -12.77 12.36 -22.66
C GLY A 38 -11.79 12.90 -21.62
N ILE A 39 -11.17 12.03 -20.85
CA ILE A 39 -9.99 12.35 -20.03
C ILE A 39 -8.75 12.34 -20.93
N PRO A 40 -7.83 13.32 -20.85
CA PRO A 40 -6.61 13.34 -21.66
C PRO A 40 -5.66 12.22 -21.23
N VAL A 41 -5.60 11.17 -22.04
CA VAL A 41 -4.75 9.98 -21.84
C VAL A 41 -3.80 9.84 -23.01
N PRO A 42 -2.49 9.67 -22.81
CA PRO A 42 -1.57 9.36 -23.91
C PRO A 42 -2.00 8.08 -24.64
N PRO A 43 -2.00 8.04 -25.97
CA PRO A 43 -2.45 6.89 -26.73
C PRO A 43 -1.57 5.66 -26.48
N GLY A 44 -2.15 4.48 -26.63
CA GLY A 44 -1.47 3.22 -26.40
C GLY A 44 -2.32 2.02 -26.75
N PHE A 45 -1.89 0.87 -26.26
CA PHE A 45 -2.63 -0.38 -26.40
C PHE A 45 -2.35 -1.32 -25.20
N THR A 46 -3.27 -2.25 -25.00
CA THR A 46 -3.19 -3.28 -23.97
C THR A 46 -3.12 -4.66 -24.60
N ILE A 47 -2.10 -5.44 -24.24
CA ILE A 47 -2.02 -6.88 -24.50
C ILE A 47 -2.73 -7.61 -23.35
N THR A 48 -3.64 -8.53 -23.66
CA THR A 48 -4.58 -9.10 -22.69
C THR A 48 -3.92 -9.99 -21.62
N THR A 49 -4.60 -10.17 -20.49
CA THR A 49 -4.16 -11.09 -19.41
C THR A 49 -4.08 -12.54 -19.88
N GLU A 50 -4.91 -12.94 -20.85
CA GLU A 50 -4.90 -14.28 -21.40
C GLU A 50 -3.58 -14.60 -22.13
N VAL A 51 -2.93 -13.60 -22.71
CA VAL A 51 -1.62 -13.74 -23.33
C VAL A 51 -0.54 -14.10 -22.30
N CYS A 52 -0.63 -13.61 -21.07
CA CYS A 52 0.26 -14.02 -19.99
C CYS A 52 0.16 -15.52 -19.72
N THR A 53 -1.05 -16.06 -19.71
CA THR A 53 -1.25 -17.52 -19.57
C THR A 53 -0.72 -18.29 -20.79
N GLU A 54 -0.94 -17.76 -22.01
CA GLU A 54 -0.36 -18.32 -23.24
C GLU A 54 1.19 -18.28 -23.18
N TYR A 55 1.78 -17.19 -22.66
CA TYR A 55 3.22 -17.02 -22.50
C TYR A 55 3.83 -18.07 -21.57
N ASN A 56 3.20 -18.29 -20.42
CA ASN A 56 3.65 -19.30 -19.45
C ASN A 56 3.53 -20.75 -19.98
N THR A 57 2.62 -20.98 -20.95
CA THR A 57 2.34 -22.31 -21.48
C THR A 57 3.10 -22.61 -22.78
N LEU A 58 3.16 -21.66 -23.69
CA LEU A 58 3.73 -21.83 -25.04
C LEU A 58 5.18 -21.39 -25.15
N GLY A 59 5.65 -20.58 -24.18
CA GLY A 59 6.96 -19.96 -24.17
C GLY A 59 7.06 -18.65 -24.96
N ARG A 60 8.17 -17.95 -24.70
CA ARG A 60 8.44 -16.59 -25.18
C ARG A 60 8.36 -16.47 -26.70
N ASP A 61 9.14 -17.25 -27.43
CA ASP A 61 9.31 -17.08 -28.89
C ASP A 61 8.00 -17.25 -29.65
N LYS A 62 7.20 -18.23 -29.24
CA LYS A 62 5.91 -18.52 -29.86
C LYS A 62 4.87 -17.42 -29.60
N VAL A 63 4.83 -16.86 -28.40
CA VAL A 63 3.91 -15.77 -28.08
C VAL A 63 4.32 -14.48 -28.81
N VAL A 64 5.61 -14.18 -28.89
CA VAL A 64 6.11 -13.03 -29.68
C VAL A 64 5.68 -13.16 -31.14
N GLU A 65 5.83 -14.36 -31.76
CA GLU A 65 5.36 -14.62 -33.12
C GLU A 65 3.86 -14.40 -33.29
N LEU A 66 3.03 -14.88 -32.34
CA LEU A 66 1.58 -14.71 -32.35
C LEU A 66 1.13 -13.25 -32.22
N LEU A 67 1.89 -12.42 -31.53
CA LEU A 67 1.54 -11.02 -31.24
C LEU A 67 2.10 -10.05 -32.29
N LYS A 68 3.08 -10.44 -33.08
CA LYS A 68 3.90 -9.54 -33.91
C LYS A 68 3.06 -8.61 -34.78
N ASP A 69 2.10 -9.13 -35.52
CA ASP A 69 1.30 -8.35 -36.46
C ASP A 69 0.34 -7.39 -35.75
N GLU A 70 -0.27 -7.81 -34.64
CA GLU A 70 -1.16 -6.97 -33.86
C GLU A 70 -0.39 -5.83 -33.17
N VAL A 71 0.78 -6.11 -32.61
CA VAL A 71 1.62 -5.12 -31.91
C VAL A 71 2.18 -4.08 -32.90
N VAL A 72 2.66 -4.52 -34.08
CA VAL A 72 3.14 -3.59 -35.11
C VAL A 72 2.03 -2.66 -35.59
N LYS A 73 0.82 -3.17 -35.80
CA LYS A 73 -0.35 -2.34 -36.18
C LYS A 73 -0.74 -1.37 -35.06
N ALA A 74 -0.67 -1.81 -33.81
CA ALA A 74 -0.98 -0.96 -32.65
C ALA A 74 0.06 0.17 -32.49
N ILE A 75 1.36 -0.13 -32.64
CA ILE A 75 2.41 0.91 -32.66
C ILE A 75 2.16 1.92 -33.79
N ALA A 76 1.87 1.47 -35.00
CA ALA A 76 1.59 2.37 -36.14
C ALA A 76 0.42 3.33 -35.83
N ARG A 77 -0.63 2.86 -35.13
CA ARG A 77 -1.72 3.73 -34.67
C ARG A 77 -1.26 4.75 -33.62
N VAL A 78 -0.42 4.35 -32.69
CA VAL A 78 0.15 5.29 -31.69
C VAL A 78 1.01 6.35 -32.39
N GLU A 79 1.84 5.96 -33.37
CA GLU A 79 2.64 6.86 -34.20
C GLU A 79 1.78 7.90 -34.93
N GLU A 80 0.67 7.46 -35.54
CA GLU A 80 -0.29 8.34 -36.21
C GLU A 80 -0.87 9.38 -35.25
N LEU A 81 -1.32 8.95 -34.05
CA LEU A 81 -1.93 9.82 -33.07
C LEU A 81 -0.92 10.80 -32.43
N MET A 82 0.32 10.36 -32.21
CA MET A 82 1.38 11.18 -31.64
C MET A 82 2.15 11.99 -32.68
N LYS A 83 1.90 11.74 -33.97
CA LYS A 83 2.62 12.36 -35.10
C LYS A 83 4.15 12.23 -34.97
N SER A 84 4.62 11.09 -34.48
CA SER A 84 6.02 10.76 -34.27
C SER A 84 6.22 9.26 -34.48
N LYS A 85 7.46 8.78 -34.62
CA LYS A 85 7.73 7.43 -35.10
C LYS A 85 8.63 6.66 -34.13
N PHE A 86 8.27 5.43 -33.84
CA PHE A 86 9.02 4.59 -32.92
C PHE A 86 10.34 4.13 -33.54
N GLY A 87 11.45 4.45 -32.87
CA GLY A 87 12.80 4.18 -33.39
C GLY A 87 13.28 5.14 -34.48
N ASP A 88 12.55 6.21 -34.77
CA ASP A 88 12.98 7.24 -35.73
C ASP A 88 13.95 8.21 -35.07
N ILE A 89 15.00 8.59 -35.83
CA ILE A 89 16.05 9.51 -35.37
C ILE A 89 15.72 10.99 -35.56
N GLU A 90 14.74 11.30 -36.41
CA GLU A 90 14.36 12.69 -36.71
C GLU A 90 13.18 13.17 -35.83
N ASN A 91 12.16 12.35 -35.68
CA ASN A 91 10.99 12.66 -34.87
C ASN A 91 10.58 11.45 -34.00
N PRO A 92 11.36 11.13 -32.98
CA PRO A 92 11.20 9.92 -32.19
C PRO A 92 9.92 9.91 -31.35
N LEU A 93 9.26 8.74 -31.33
CA LEU A 93 8.26 8.33 -30.35
C LEU A 93 8.96 7.46 -29.31
N LEU A 94 8.78 7.76 -28.05
CA LEU A 94 9.13 6.87 -26.93
C LEU A 94 7.88 6.28 -26.33
N VAL A 95 7.97 5.03 -25.83
CA VAL A 95 6.87 4.35 -25.17
C VAL A 95 7.27 3.80 -23.83
N SER A 96 6.28 3.60 -22.96
CA SER A 96 6.39 2.83 -21.72
C SER A 96 5.75 1.47 -21.88
N VAL A 97 6.26 0.46 -21.17
CA VAL A 97 5.67 -0.87 -21.04
C VAL A 97 5.40 -1.12 -19.56
N ARG A 98 4.13 -1.29 -19.22
CA ARG A 98 3.66 -1.34 -17.83
C ARG A 98 2.76 -2.56 -17.61
N SER A 99 2.90 -3.22 -16.47
CA SER A 99 2.01 -4.30 -16.05
C SER A 99 0.59 -3.81 -15.74
N GLY A 100 -0.38 -4.70 -15.84
CA GLY A 100 -1.78 -4.41 -15.53
C GLY A 100 -2.56 -5.65 -15.11
N ALA A 101 -2.43 -6.09 -13.85
CA ALA A 101 -3.21 -7.21 -13.33
C ALA A 101 -4.68 -6.84 -13.13
N ARG A 102 -5.55 -7.86 -12.98
CA ARG A 102 -6.98 -7.69 -12.68
C ARG A 102 -7.20 -7.00 -11.33
N ALA A 103 -6.39 -7.38 -10.33
CA ALA A 103 -6.32 -6.72 -9.02
C ALA A 103 -5.15 -5.73 -8.98
N SER A 104 -5.29 -4.67 -8.18
CA SER A 104 -4.19 -3.72 -7.96
C SER A 104 -3.09 -4.37 -7.12
N MET A 105 -1.87 -4.40 -7.66
CA MET A 105 -0.67 -4.96 -7.02
C MET A 105 0.46 -3.91 -7.06
N PRO A 106 0.41 -2.88 -6.20
CA PRO A 106 1.35 -1.75 -6.25
C PRO A 106 2.79 -2.20 -6.02
N GLY A 107 3.72 -1.86 -6.94
CA GLY A 107 5.13 -2.17 -6.82
C GLY A 107 5.53 -3.65 -7.02
N MET A 108 4.55 -4.56 -7.21
CA MET A 108 4.84 -6.01 -7.29
C MET A 108 5.35 -6.46 -8.65
N MET A 109 5.03 -5.73 -9.70
CA MET A 109 5.40 -6.07 -11.09
C MET A 109 6.14 -4.93 -11.74
N ASP A 110 6.90 -5.26 -12.78
CA ASP A 110 7.86 -4.35 -13.39
C ASP A 110 7.22 -3.36 -14.38
N THR A 111 7.93 -2.24 -14.58
CA THR A 111 7.62 -1.17 -15.53
C THR A 111 8.90 -0.77 -16.22
N ILE A 112 8.86 -0.52 -17.54
CA ILE A 112 9.99 -0.01 -18.30
C ILE A 112 9.54 1.26 -19.02
N LEU A 113 10.30 2.36 -18.85
CA LEU A 113 10.03 3.66 -19.43
C LEU A 113 11.04 3.99 -20.51
N ASN A 114 10.72 4.95 -21.37
CA ASN A 114 11.63 5.54 -22.37
C ASN A 114 12.13 4.54 -23.44
N LEU A 115 11.36 3.49 -23.75
CA LEU A 115 11.73 2.56 -24.82
C LEU A 115 11.78 3.28 -26.17
N GLY A 116 12.73 2.90 -26.98
CA GLY A 116 13.04 3.51 -28.28
C GLY A 116 14.32 4.34 -28.27
N LEU A 117 14.89 4.66 -27.09
CA LEU A 117 16.14 5.40 -26.98
C LEU A 117 17.36 4.54 -27.36
N ASN A 118 18.26 5.16 -28.09
CA ASN A 118 19.60 4.69 -28.41
C ASN A 118 20.49 5.91 -28.67
N ASP A 119 21.75 5.70 -29.05
CA ASP A 119 22.74 6.77 -29.26
C ASP A 119 22.36 7.76 -30.36
N GLU A 120 21.58 7.35 -31.37
CA GLU A 120 21.12 8.19 -32.47
C GLU A 120 19.80 8.89 -32.11
N VAL A 121 18.88 8.17 -31.48
CA VAL A 121 17.55 8.69 -31.12
C VAL A 121 17.65 9.76 -30.03
N VAL A 122 18.61 9.68 -29.10
CA VAL A 122 18.84 10.72 -28.08
C VAL A 122 19.14 12.08 -28.72
N GLU A 123 19.89 12.11 -29.82
CA GLU A 123 20.17 13.34 -30.59
C GLU A 123 18.89 13.89 -31.26
N GLY A 124 18.00 13.02 -31.70
CA GLY A 124 16.66 13.40 -32.20
C GLY A 124 15.79 14.04 -31.11
N ILE A 125 15.81 13.51 -29.91
CA ILE A 125 15.12 14.12 -28.77
C ILE A 125 15.71 15.50 -28.44
N ILE A 126 17.02 15.64 -28.48
CA ILE A 126 17.70 16.95 -28.27
C ILE A 126 17.24 17.97 -29.32
N ARG A 127 17.25 17.59 -30.61
CA ARG A 127 16.76 18.48 -31.67
C ARG A 127 15.29 18.88 -31.49
N LYS A 128 14.45 17.93 -31.09
CA LYS A 128 13.02 18.15 -30.91
C LYS A 128 12.66 19.03 -29.69
N THR A 129 13.40 18.87 -28.61
CA THR A 129 13.08 19.52 -27.32
C THR A 129 13.99 20.74 -27.04
N GLY A 130 15.13 20.85 -27.67
CA GLY A 130 16.15 21.83 -27.32
C GLY A 130 16.81 21.59 -25.95
N ASN A 131 16.56 20.46 -25.31
CA ASN A 131 16.99 20.15 -23.94
C ASN A 131 17.86 18.90 -23.90
N ALA A 132 19.17 19.09 -24.03
CA ALA A 132 20.14 18.00 -24.02
C ALA A 132 20.17 17.27 -22.66
N ARG A 133 20.02 18.00 -21.54
CA ARG A 133 20.04 17.39 -20.22
C ARG A 133 18.86 16.42 -20.04
N PHE A 134 17.66 16.83 -20.40
CA PHE A 134 16.46 15.99 -20.39
C PHE A 134 16.66 14.71 -21.22
N ALA A 135 17.17 14.85 -22.42
CA ALA A 135 17.35 13.71 -23.34
C ALA A 135 18.35 12.68 -22.77
N TRP A 136 19.50 13.14 -22.27
CA TRP A 136 20.52 12.26 -21.70
C TRP A 136 20.11 11.68 -20.34
N ASP A 137 19.37 12.40 -19.48
CA ASP A 137 18.82 11.85 -18.25
C ASP A 137 17.77 10.77 -18.55
N SER A 138 16.90 10.99 -19.54
CA SER A 138 15.94 9.98 -19.99
C SER A 138 16.63 8.71 -20.52
N TYR A 139 17.76 8.89 -21.23
CA TYR A 139 18.52 7.75 -21.73
C TYR A 139 19.26 7.01 -20.61
N ARG A 140 19.87 7.73 -19.68
CA ARG A 140 20.48 7.14 -18.48
C ARG A 140 19.48 6.28 -17.71
N ARG A 141 18.29 6.84 -17.40
CA ARG A 141 17.21 6.12 -16.70
C ARG A 141 16.72 4.90 -17.48
N PHE A 142 16.64 5.00 -18.80
CA PHE A 142 16.24 3.87 -19.64
C PHE A 142 17.24 2.73 -19.58
N VAL A 143 18.54 3.02 -19.71
CA VAL A 143 19.58 1.97 -19.65
C VAL A 143 19.59 1.28 -18.29
N GLN A 144 19.49 2.04 -17.20
CA GLN A 144 19.39 1.50 -15.84
C GLN A 144 18.18 0.58 -15.72
N MET A 145 16.99 1.10 -15.97
CA MET A 145 15.74 0.37 -15.80
C MET A 145 15.65 -0.88 -16.70
N TYR A 146 16.12 -0.77 -17.94
CA TYR A 146 16.15 -1.92 -18.85
C TYR A 146 17.18 -2.97 -18.40
N GLY A 147 18.33 -2.54 -17.90
CA GLY A 147 19.36 -3.40 -17.32
C GLY A 147 18.83 -4.18 -16.12
N ASP A 148 18.19 -3.49 -15.20
CA ASP A 148 17.64 -4.10 -13.97
C ASP A 148 16.50 -5.07 -14.25
N VAL A 149 15.55 -4.65 -15.08
CA VAL A 149 14.30 -5.38 -15.27
C VAL A 149 14.38 -6.43 -16.38
N VAL A 150 14.91 -6.04 -17.55
CA VAL A 150 14.89 -6.90 -18.75
C VAL A 150 16.12 -7.80 -18.80
N LEU A 151 17.27 -7.28 -18.38
CA LEU A 151 18.53 -8.02 -18.41
C LEU A 151 18.86 -8.69 -17.07
N GLY A 152 18.04 -8.45 -16.02
CA GLY A 152 18.14 -9.14 -14.72
C GLY A 152 19.36 -8.73 -13.90
N MET A 153 19.84 -7.50 -14.05
CA MET A 153 21.03 -7.01 -13.37
C MET A 153 20.78 -6.56 -11.93
N LYS A 154 19.50 -6.41 -11.53
CA LYS A 154 19.14 -6.06 -10.16
C LYS A 154 19.64 -7.16 -9.20
N PRO A 155 20.37 -6.80 -8.12
CA PRO A 155 20.86 -7.77 -7.15
C PRO A 155 19.74 -8.61 -6.53
N THR A 156 19.99 -9.91 -6.37
CA THR A 156 19.06 -10.82 -5.67
C THR A 156 19.23 -10.75 -4.15
N ASN A 157 20.46 -10.49 -3.67
CA ASN A 157 20.72 -10.31 -2.25
C ASN A 157 20.60 -8.85 -1.86
N LYS A 158 19.90 -8.59 -0.75
CA LYS A 158 19.64 -7.23 -0.24
C LYS A 158 20.90 -6.51 0.28
N GLU A 159 21.98 -7.25 0.52
CA GLU A 159 23.26 -6.71 0.97
C GLU A 159 24.15 -6.24 -0.19
N ASP A 160 23.84 -6.67 -1.39
CA ASP A 160 24.58 -6.29 -2.60
C ASP A 160 24.10 -4.93 -3.11
N ILE A 161 25.03 -4.07 -3.44
CA ILE A 161 24.72 -2.75 -4.00
C ILE A 161 24.36 -2.92 -5.47
N ASP A 162 23.27 -2.28 -5.89
CA ASP A 162 22.90 -2.19 -7.30
C ASP A 162 24.06 -1.62 -8.12
N PRO A 163 24.50 -2.30 -9.20
CA PRO A 163 25.67 -1.87 -9.96
C PRO A 163 25.49 -0.49 -10.61
N PHE A 164 24.28 -0.13 -10.99
CA PHE A 164 23.98 1.18 -11.56
C PHE A 164 23.99 2.27 -10.49
N GLU A 165 23.41 2.00 -9.32
CA GLU A 165 23.45 2.93 -8.18
C GLU A 165 24.90 3.19 -7.71
N ALA A 166 25.74 2.15 -7.67
CA ALA A 166 27.16 2.30 -7.35
C ALA A 166 27.88 3.23 -8.31
N ILE A 167 27.61 3.10 -9.61
CA ILE A 167 28.19 3.96 -10.65
C ILE A 167 27.66 5.41 -10.53
N ILE A 168 26.38 5.60 -10.23
CA ILE A 168 25.79 6.93 -10.00
C ILE A 168 26.46 7.63 -8.82
N GLU A 169 26.58 6.94 -7.68
CA GLU A 169 27.20 7.51 -6.49
C GLU A 169 28.69 7.86 -6.71
N GLU A 170 29.45 7.00 -7.40
CA GLU A 170 30.84 7.29 -7.80
C GLU A 170 30.94 8.59 -8.62
N VAL A 171 30.05 8.78 -9.61
CA VAL A 171 30.05 9.99 -10.44
C VAL A 171 29.64 11.20 -9.62
N LYS A 172 28.60 11.12 -8.78
CA LYS A 172 28.18 12.21 -7.89
C LYS A 172 29.29 12.64 -6.92
N GLU A 173 29.96 11.68 -6.28
CA GLU A 173 31.09 11.96 -5.40
C GLU A 173 32.23 12.67 -6.14
N SER A 174 32.56 12.21 -7.34
CA SER A 174 33.63 12.81 -8.17
C SER A 174 33.32 14.25 -8.58
N LYS A 175 32.05 14.62 -8.70
CA LYS A 175 31.55 15.95 -9.08
C LYS A 175 31.18 16.83 -7.89
N GLY A 176 31.11 16.27 -6.68
CA GLY A 176 30.72 16.99 -5.45
C GLY A 176 29.24 17.37 -5.40
N VAL A 177 28.37 16.64 -6.11
CA VAL A 177 26.92 16.84 -6.11
C VAL A 177 26.21 15.76 -5.31
N LYS A 178 24.98 16.03 -4.85
CA LYS A 178 24.21 15.10 -4.03
C LYS A 178 22.97 14.55 -4.72
N LEU A 179 22.39 15.30 -5.64
CA LEU A 179 21.14 14.95 -6.30
C LEU A 179 21.37 14.70 -7.79
N ASP A 180 20.61 13.76 -8.36
CA ASP A 180 20.69 13.42 -9.80
C ASP A 180 20.38 14.62 -10.70
N ASN A 181 19.52 15.54 -10.26
CA ASN A 181 19.18 16.74 -11.02
C ASN A 181 20.29 17.80 -11.05
N GLU A 182 21.34 17.64 -10.27
CA GLU A 182 22.53 18.48 -10.27
C GLU A 182 23.59 18.02 -11.29
N LEU A 183 23.44 16.79 -11.84
CA LEU A 183 24.32 16.26 -12.89
C LEU A 183 24.11 17.01 -14.21
N GLU A 184 25.22 17.35 -14.87
CA GLU A 184 25.22 18.03 -16.16
C GLU A 184 25.19 17.03 -17.33
N VAL A 185 25.05 17.54 -18.56
CA VAL A 185 24.97 16.72 -19.79
C VAL A 185 26.18 15.80 -19.93
N ALA A 186 27.41 16.31 -19.69
CA ALA A 186 28.63 15.51 -19.81
C ALA A 186 28.65 14.34 -18.77
N ASP A 187 28.15 14.57 -17.56
CA ASP A 187 28.07 13.56 -16.52
C ASP A 187 27.06 12.45 -16.87
N LEU A 188 25.92 12.85 -17.43
CA LEU A 188 24.87 11.92 -17.88
C LEU A 188 25.37 11.07 -19.08
N GLN A 189 26.14 11.66 -20.00
CA GLN A 189 26.80 10.93 -21.09
C GLN A 189 27.80 9.91 -20.55
N GLU A 190 28.61 10.31 -19.57
CA GLU A 190 29.55 9.41 -18.89
C GLU A 190 28.80 8.24 -18.22
N LEU A 191 27.70 8.51 -17.52
CA LEU A 191 26.86 7.48 -16.88
C LEU A 191 26.32 6.49 -17.90
N VAL A 192 25.74 6.95 -19.01
CA VAL A 192 25.20 6.05 -20.06
C VAL A 192 26.31 5.14 -20.59
N LYS A 193 27.52 5.68 -20.82
CA LYS A 193 28.66 4.89 -21.27
C LYS A 193 29.09 3.83 -20.25
N LYS A 194 29.19 4.20 -18.96
CA LYS A 194 29.54 3.29 -17.86
C LYS A 194 28.48 2.22 -17.69
N PHE A 195 27.20 2.58 -17.77
CA PHE A 195 26.07 1.65 -17.66
C PHE A 195 26.10 0.59 -18.77
N LYS A 196 26.30 1.00 -20.02
CA LYS A 196 26.43 0.07 -21.14
C LYS A 196 27.63 -0.86 -20.99
N ALA A 197 28.75 -0.35 -20.46
CA ALA A 197 29.89 -1.18 -20.16
C ALA A 197 29.61 -2.21 -19.09
N ALA A 198 28.91 -1.83 -18.01
CA ALA A 198 28.45 -2.74 -16.96
C ALA A 198 27.48 -3.81 -17.50
N VAL A 199 26.55 -3.43 -18.38
CA VAL A 199 25.66 -4.37 -19.07
C VAL A 199 26.47 -5.42 -19.84
N LYS A 200 27.44 -4.96 -20.63
CA LYS A 200 28.29 -5.88 -21.42
C LYS A 200 29.15 -6.80 -20.55
N GLU A 201 29.68 -6.28 -19.46
CA GLU A 201 30.49 -7.04 -18.50
C GLU A 201 29.67 -8.15 -17.82
N GLN A 202 28.47 -7.82 -17.34
CA GLN A 202 27.65 -8.78 -16.58
C GLN A 202 26.89 -9.76 -17.47
N THR A 203 26.39 -9.32 -18.63
CA THR A 203 25.53 -10.13 -19.51
C THR A 203 26.28 -10.77 -20.68
N GLY A 204 27.48 -10.31 -20.99
CA GLY A 204 28.24 -10.71 -22.18
C GLY A 204 27.68 -10.15 -23.49
N LYS A 205 26.65 -9.30 -23.47
CA LYS A 205 25.97 -8.74 -24.64
C LYS A 205 25.99 -7.21 -24.62
N ASP A 206 26.01 -6.63 -25.81
CA ASP A 206 25.82 -5.18 -25.90
C ASP A 206 24.37 -4.77 -25.59
N PHE A 207 24.18 -3.56 -25.08
CA PHE A 207 22.85 -3.00 -24.84
C PHE A 207 22.07 -2.89 -26.17
N PRO A 208 20.80 -3.36 -26.26
CA PRO A 208 20.05 -3.39 -27.51
C PRO A 208 19.75 -1.99 -28.03
N THR A 209 20.06 -1.75 -29.30
CA THR A 209 19.86 -0.46 -29.99
C THR A 209 18.60 -0.45 -30.86
N CYS A 210 18.06 -1.61 -31.23
CA CYS A 210 16.83 -1.72 -32.01
C CYS A 210 15.59 -1.49 -31.13
N ALA A 211 14.78 -0.49 -31.47
CA ALA A 211 13.59 -0.13 -30.69
C ALA A 211 12.59 -1.31 -30.54
N TYR A 212 12.38 -2.11 -31.58
CA TYR A 212 11.51 -3.28 -31.50
C TYR A 212 12.10 -4.42 -30.68
N GLU A 213 13.41 -4.61 -30.66
CA GLU A 213 14.07 -5.57 -29.79
C GLU A 213 13.87 -5.17 -28.31
N GLN A 214 14.06 -3.87 -28.01
CA GLN A 214 13.77 -3.30 -26.69
C GLN A 214 12.30 -3.52 -26.29
N LEU A 215 11.36 -3.26 -27.20
CA LEU A 215 9.92 -3.42 -26.96
C LEU A 215 9.57 -4.87 -26.61
N TRP A 216 10.04 -5.84 -27.39
CA TRP A 216 9.77 -7.25 -27.13
C TRP A 216 10.44 -7.74 -25.85
N GLY A 217 11.66 -7.28 -25.57
CA GLY A 217 12.32 -7.54 -24.28
C GLY A 217 11.48 -7.09 -23.10
N ALA A 218 10.97 -5.85 -23.16
CA ALA A 218 10.15 -5.26 -22.11
C ALA A 218 8.79 -5.94 -21.95
N ILE A 219 8.08 -6.27 -23.05
CA ILE A 219 6.80 -7.00 -22.99
C ILE A 219 7.00 -8.36 -22.31
N CYS A 220 8.04 -9.11 -22.68
CA CYS A 220 8.33 -10.40 -22.07
C CYS A 220 8.69 -10.26 -20.59
N ALA A 221 9.52 -9.29 -20.22
CA ALA A 221 9.90 -9.05 -18.84
C ALA A 221 8.69 -8.72 -17.95
N VAL A 222 7.70 -7.99 -18.46
CA VAL A 222 6.45 -7.74 -17.74
C VAL A 222 5.65 -9.03 -17.55
N PHE A 223 5.59 -9.94 -18.52
CA PHE A 223 4.96 -11.25 -18.31
C PHE A 223 5.73 -12.09 -17.30
N ASP A 224 7.06 -12.12 -17.36
CA ASP A 224 7.93 -12.81 -16.41
C ASP A 224 7.72 -12.30 -14.98
N SER A 225 7.50 -10.98 -14.82
CA SER A 225 7.31 -10.34 -13.51
C SER A 225 6.08 -10.85 -12.73
N TRP A 226 5.10 -11.47 -13.40
CA TRP A 226 3.98 -12.14 -12.76
C TRP A 226 4.44 -13.30 -11.86
N MET A 227 5.55 -13.94 -12.21
CA MET A 227 6.13 -15.08 -11.49
C MET A 227 7.28 -14.69 -10.56
N ASN A 228 7.56 -13.38 -10.36
CA ASN A 228 8.53 -12.92 -9.37
C ASN A 228 8.08 -13.27 -7.94
N GLU A 229 9.01 -13.58 -7.05
CA GLU A 229 8.74 -13.99 -5.66
C GLU A 229 7.85 -13.00 -4.91
N ARG A 230 8.12 -11.68 -5.03
CA ARG A 230 7.31 -10.62 -4.42
C ARG A 230 5.86 -10.62 -4.94
N ALA A 231 5.66 -10.86 -6.24
CA ALA A 231 4.32 -10.93 -6.83
C ALA A 231 3.57 -12.18 -6.38
N ILE A 232 4.26 -13.32 -6.28
CA ILE A 232 3.69 -14.58 -5.76
C ILE A 232 3.30 -14.42 -4.29
N LEU A 233 4.17 -13.82 -3.47
CA LEU A 233 3.88 -13.59 -2.05
C LEU A 233 2.66 -12.70 -1.87
N TYR A 234 2.61 -11.58 -2.60
CA TYR A 234 1.47 -10.66 -2.55
C TYR A 234 0.16 -11.35 -2.95
N ARG A 235 0.17 -12.12 -4.04
CA ARG A 235 -1.02 -12.86 -4.47
C ARG A 235 -1.50 -13.86 -3.42
N LYS A 236 -0.59 -14.58 -2.75
CA LYS A 236 -0.96 -15.49 -1.64
C LYS A 236 -1.60 -14.74 -0.48
N MET A 237 -1.07 -13.57 -0.11
CA MET A 237 -1.62 -12.75 0.98
C MET A 237 -3.01 -12.19 0.65
N GLU A 238 -3.22 -11.77 -0.60
CA GLU A 238 -4.47 -11.15 -1.05
C GLU A 238 -5.47 -12.17 -1.64
N GLY A 239 -5.15 -13.46 -1.65
CA GLY A 239 -6.01 -14.51 -2.21
C GLY A 239 -6.24 -14.39 -3.72
N ILE A 240 -5.25 -13.84 -4.46
CA ILE A 240 -5.34 -13.64 -5.92
C ILE A 240 -4.88 -14.92 -6.64
N PRO A 241 -5.71 -15.54 -7.51
CA PRO A 241 -5.36 -16.75 -8.24
C PRO A 241 -4.18 -16.57 -9.21
N ASP A 242 -3.27 -17.52 -9.24
CA ASP A 242 -2.08 -17.50 -10.10
C ASP A 242 -2.42 -17.53 -11.60
N GLU A 243 -3.52 -18.17 -11.99
CA GLU A 243 -3.99 -18.29 -13.36
C GLU A 243 -4.56 -17.00 -13.96
N TRP A 244 -4.76 -15.95 -13.16
CA TRP A 244 -5.30 -14.68 -13.67
C TRP A 244 -4.36 -13.97 -14.65
N GLY A 245 -3.05 -14.10 -14.47
CA GLY A 245 -2.06 -13.43 -15.30
C GLY A 245 -2.08 -11.91 -15.17
N THR A 246 -1.16 -11.26 -15.89
CA THR A 246 -1.11 -9.80 -16.03
C THR A 246 -1.31 -9.39 -17.48
N ALA A 247 -1.97 -8.25 -17.72
CA ALA A 247 -1.94 -7.57 -19.00
C ALA A 247 -0.66 -6.74 -19.14
N VAL A 248 -0.30 -6.40 -20.36
CA VAL A 248 0.81 -5.49 -20.67
C VAL A 248 0.24 -4.24 -21.36
N ASN A 249 0.49 -3.07 -20.79
CA ASN A 249 0.09 -1.79 -21.35
C ASN A 249 1.30 -1.11 -22.00
N VAL A 250 1.22 -0.85 -23.30
CA VAL A 250 2.20 -0.06 -24.05
C VAL A 250 1.60 1.30 -24.33
N GLN A 251 2.25 2.37 -23.89
CA GLN A 251 1.68 3.70 -23.92
C GLN A 251 2.72 4.74 -24.35
N ALA A 252 2.33 5.71 -25.15
CA ALA A 252 3.19 6.83 -25.52
C ALA A 252 3.69 7.55 -24.25
N MET A 253 4.98 7.86 -24.23
CA MET A 253 5.58 8.64 -23.15
C MET A 253 5.13 10.10 -23.21
N VAL A 254 4.85 10.64 -22.02
CA VAL A 254 4.73 12.07 -21.72
C VAL A 254 5.65 12.39 -20.56
N PHE A 255 6.20 13.59 -20.52
CA PHE A 255 7.37 13.88 -19.70
C PHE A 255 7.09 15.03 -18.72
N GLY A 256 7.21 14.75 -17.44
CA GLY A 256 7.12 15.73 -16.35
C GLY A 256 8.45 16.44 -16.06
N ASN A 257 9.54 16.05 -16.74
CA ASN A 257 10.90 16.56 -16.54
C ASN A 257 11.46 17.36 -17.73
N MET A 258 10.58 18.06 -18.46
CA MET A 258 10.97 18.93 -19.57
C MET A 258 11.15 20.41 -19.17
N GLY A 259 11.36 20.69 -17.89
CA GLY A 259 11.55 22.04 -17.36
C GLY A 259 10.45 22.47 -16.40
N ASP A 260 10.45 23.75 -16.04
CA ASP A 260 9.63 24.29 -14.96
C ASP A 260 8.12 24.37 -15.28
N THR A 261 7.74 24.23 -16.56
CA THR A 261 6.33 24.12 -16.99
C THR A 261 5.83 22.68 -17.05
N SER A 262 6.65 21.74 -16.62
CA SER A 262 6.37 20.32 -16.59
C SER A 262 6.41 19.80 -15.15
N ALA A 263 5.56 18.83 -14.85
CA ALA A 263 5.43 18.23 -13.52
C ALA A 263 4.89 16.80 -13.62
N THR A 264 5.02 16.04 -12.54
CA THR A 264 4.34 14.77 -12.38
C THR A 264 3.78 14.66 -10.97
N GLY A 265 2.73 13.89 -10.78
CA GLY A 265 2.12 13.74 -9.46
C GLY A 265 1.15 12.58 -9.35
N VAL A 266 0.76 12.36 -8.10
CA VAL A 266 -0.27 11.40 -7.69
C VAL A 266 -1.29 12.14 -6.85
N CYS A 267 -2.57 11.90 -7.10
CA CYS A 267 -3.64 12.56 -6.37
C CYS A 267 -4.80 11.62 -6.07
N PHE A 268 -5.56 12.00 -5.05
CA PHE A 268 -6.72 11.27 -4.55
C PHE A 268 -7.91 12.21 -4.49
N SER A 269 -9.06 11.76 -4.98
CA SER A 269 -10.30 12.55 -4.93
C SER A 269 -10.79 12.77 -3.49
N ARG A 270 -10.42 11.88 -2.56
CA ARG A 270 -10.69 11.97 -1.11
C ARG A 270 -9.47 11.54 -0.31
N ASP A 271 -9.38 11.92 0.95
CA ASP A 271 -8.28 11.47 1.82
C ASP A 271 -8.36 9.96 2.08
N ALA A 272 -7.33 9.22 1.67
CA ALA A 272 -7.28 7.76 1.77
C ALA A 272 -7.08 7.25 3.21
N GLY A 273 -6.60 8.09 4.12
CA GLY A 273 -6.38 7.76 5.53
C GLY A 273 -7.61 8.00 6.40
N THR A 274 -8.29 9.13 6.20
CA THR A 274 -9.39 9.61 7.03
C THR A 274 -10.77 9.50 6.37
N GLY A 275 -10.82 9.44 5.03
CA GLY A 275 -12.06 9.47 4.25
C GLY A 275 -12.66 10.87 4.08
N GLU A 276 -11.96 11.93 4.50
CA GLU A 276 -12.40 13.31 4.31
C GLU A 276 -12.62 13.59 2.81
N ASP A 277 -13.73 14.25 2.49
CA ASP A 277 -14.04 14.71 1.12
C ASP A 277 -13.15 15.92 0.79
N LEU A 278 -11.88 15.63 0.56
CA LEU A 278 -10.84 16.61 0.28
C LEU A 278 -9.93 16.11 -0.83
N PHE A 279 -9.93 16.82 -1.97
CA PHE A 279 -8.95 16.58 -3.02
C PHE A 279 -7.54 16.82 -2.48
N ASN A 280 -6.67 15.83 -2.61
CA ASN A 280 -5.32 15.87 -2.06
C ASN A 280 -4.35 15.10 -2.93
N GLY A 281 -3.06 15.26 -2.69
CA GLY A 281 -2.00 14.57 -3.42
C GLY A 281 -0.71 15.35 -3.43
N GLU A 282 0.26 14.80 -4.15
CA GLU A 282 1.63 15.28 -4.20
C GLU A 282 2.10 15.42 -5.65
N TYR A 283 2.93 16.42 -5.91
CA TYR A 283 3.52 16.64 -7.21
C TYR A 283 4.97 17.14 -7.09
N LEU A 284 5.73 16.96 -8.16
CA LEU A 284 7.08 17.51 -8.32
C LEU A 284 7.19 18.21 -9.68
N ILE A 285 7.71 19.44 -9.66
CA ILE A 285 8.08 20.17 -10.87
C ILE A 285 9.37 19.57 -11.41
N ASN A 286 9.46 19.48 -12.73
CA ASN A 286 10.62 18.98 -13.46
C ASN A 286 11.08 17.61 -12.91
N ALA A 287 10.18 16.63 -12.94
CA ALA A 287 10.39 15.29 -12.39
C ALA A 287 9.66 14.21 -13.18
N GLN A 288 10.10 12.98 -13.06
CA GLN A 288 9.37 11.78 -13.51
C GLN A 288 8.59 11.12 -12.36
N GLY A 289 7.67 10.21 -12.69
CA GLY A 289 6.81 9.56 -11.69
C GLY A 289 7.57 8.80 -10.60
N GLU A 290 8.73 8.23 -10.96
CA GLU A 290 9.63 7.54 -10.02
C GLU A 290 10.13 8.47 -8.91
N ASP A 291 10.45 9.73 -9.24
CA ASP A 291 10.97 10.70 -8.29
C ASP A 291 9.96 11.04 -7.18
N VAL A 292 8.65 10.99 -7.50
CA VAL A 292 7.57 11.21 -6.52
C VAL A 292 7.43 10.00 -5.59
N VAL A 293 7.47 8.80 -6.14
CA VAL A 293 7.22 7.56 -5.39
C VAL A 293 8.43 7.14 -4.55
N ALA A 294 9.64 7.31 -5.07
CA ALA A 294 10.88 6.98 -4.37
C ALA A 294 11.21 7.93 -3.20
N GLY A 295 10.62 9.15 -3.20
CA GLY A 295 10.83 10.10 -2.11
C GLY A 295 12.24 10.74 -2.08
N ILE A 296 12.96 10.68 -3.20
CA ILE A 296 14.31 11.27 -3.35
C ILE A 296 14.26 12.79 -3.12
N ARG A 297 13.16 13.43 -3.54
CA ARG A 297 12.87 14.84 -3.35
C ARG A 297 11.60 14.96 -2.50
N THR A 298 11.51 16.01 -1.65
CA THR A 298 10.27 16.30 -0.90
C THR A 298 9.19 16.77 -1.88
N PRO A 299 8.10 16.01 -2.07
CA PRO A 299 7.02 16.42 -2.94
C PRO A 299 6.26 17.62 -2.38
N GLN A 300 5.71 18.42 -3.27
CA GLN A 300 4.81 19.52 -2.93
C GLN A 300 3.36 19.05 -2.98
N GLN A 301 2.49 19.71 -2.22
CA GLN A 301 1.08 19.35 -2.15
C GLN A 301 0.29 19.96 -3.31
N ILE A 302 -0.74 19.26 -3.78
CA ILE A 302 -1.59 19.72 -4.90
C ILE A 302 -2.44 20.90 -4.48
N THR A 303 -3.10 20.82 -3.31
CA THR A 303 -3.99 21.88 -2.81
C THR A 303 -3.27 22.80 -1.83
N LYS A 304 -3.68 24.07 -1.78
CA LYS A 304 -3.16 25.04 -0.81
C LYS A 304 -3.47 24.61 0.62
N VAL A 305 -4.67 24.09 0.89
CA VAL A 305 -5.06 23.55 2.20
C VAL A 305 -4.15 22.38 2.60
N GLY A 306 -3.89 21.46 1.68
CA GLY A 306 -2.96 20.34 1.91
C GLY A 306 -1.55 20.83 2.21
N SER A 307 -1.05 21.81 1.46
CA SER A 307 0.27 22.43 1.67
C SER A 307 0.37 23.12 3.04
N GLN A 308 -0.65 23.81 3.47
CA GLN A 308 -0.70 24.45 4.79
C GLN A 308 -0.74 23.41 5.93
N ARG A 309 -1.54 22.35 5.79
CA ARG A 309 -1.56 21.22 6.75
C ARG A 309 -0.19 20.55 6.84
N TRP A 310 0.44 20.29 5.68
CA TRP A 310 1.79 19.73 5.62
C TRP A 310 2.82 20.62 6.35
N ALA A 311 2.79 21.93 6.10
CA ALA A 311 3.71 22.89 6.71
C ALA A 311 3.63 22.89 8.25
N VAL A 312 2.43 22.80 8.80
CA VAL A 312 2.21 22.70 10.26
C VAL A 312 2.84 21.41 10.80
N LEU A 313 2.65 20.28 10.12
CA LEU A 313 3.21 18.98 10.52
C LEU A 313 4.75 18.96 10.40
N ALA A 314 5.28 19.58 9.34
CA ALA A 314 6.72 19.66 9.09
C ALA A 314 7.44 20.75 9.91
N GLY A 315 6.71 21.56 10.67
CA GLY A 315 7.28 22.67 11.43
C GLY A 315 7.80 23.84 10.56
N VAL A 316 7.25 23.97 9.34
CA VAL A 316 7.63 25.00 8.35
C VAL A 316 6.70 26.20 8.48
N THR A 317 7.27 27.41 8.51
CA THR A 317 6.48 28.65 8.55
C THR A 317 5.81 28.92 7.20
N GLU A 318 4.70 29.69 7.20
CA GLU A 318 3.93 29.99 5.98
C GLU A 318 4.77 30.71 4.92
N ASP A 319 5.65 31.62 5.33
CA ASP A 319 6.54 32.36 4.41
C ASP A 319 7.50 31.40 3.67
N ILE A 320 8.07 30.44 4.41
CA ILE A 320 8.96 29.41 3.84
C ILE A 320 8.16 28.45 2.97
N ARG A 321 6.96 28.04 3.41
CA ARG A 321 6.06 27.18 2.64
C ARG A 321 5.74 27.82 1.29
N ALA A 322 5.23 29.06 1.30
CA ALA A 322 4.83 29.75 0.08
C ALA A 322 6.00 30.00 -0.88
N ALA A 323 7.20 30.26 -0.36
CA ALA A 323 8.38 30.54 -1.17
C ALA A 323 9.06 29.28 -1.74
N LYS A 324 9.12 28.20 -0.97
CA LYS A 324 9.91 26.98 -1.33
C LYS A 324 9.06 25.76 -1.66
N PHE A 325 7.83 25.69 -1.13
CA PHE A 325 6.94 24.54 -1.28
C PHE A 325 5.51 25.00 -1.64
N PRO A 326 5.34 25.82 -2.70
CA PRO A 326 4.01 26.25 -3.12
C PRO A 326 3.19 25.03 -3.56
N SER A 327 1.89 25.06 -3.28
CA SER A 327 0.98 24.05 -3.81
C SER A 327 0.88 24.16 -5.35
N MET A 328 0.38 23.10 -6.01
CA MET A 328 0.07 23.17 -7.44
C MET A 328 -0.99 24.22 -7.74
N GLU A 329 -1.97 24.39 -6.83
CA GLU A 329 -2.98 25.43 -6.89
C GLU A 329 -2.38 26.85 -6.98
N GLU A 330 -1.24 27.09 -6.32
CA GLU A 330 -0.50 28.34 -6.35
C GLU A 330 0.49 28.44 -7.51
N ALA A 331 1.21 27.35 -7.81
CA ALA A 331 2.29 27.35 -8.81
C ALA A 331 1.80 27.15 -10.26
N MET A 332 0.71 26.38 -10.45
CA MET A 332 0.14 26.05 -11.76
C MET A 332 -1.39 26.13 -11.74
N PRO A 333 -1.99 27.30 -11.49
CA PRO A 333 -3.42 27.45 -11.18
C PRO A 333 -4.36 26.97 -12.31
N GLU A 334 -4.00 27.12 -13.57
CA GLU A 334 -4.86 26.68 -14.68
C GLU A 334 -4.83 25.13 -14.81
N ILE A 335 -3.67 24.51 -14.61
CA ILE A 335 -3.52 23.05 -14.58
C ILE A 335 -4.27 22.47 -13.37
N TYR A 336 -4.16 23.12 -12.20
CA TYR A 336 -4.90 22.71 -11.00
C TYR A 336 -6.41 22.73 -11.23
N LYS A 337 -6.96 23.77 -11.84
CA LYS A 337 -8.40 23.84 -12.16
C LYS A 337 -8.84 22.72 -13.11
N GLU A 338 -8.04 22.44 -14.12
CA GLU A 338 -8.30 21.34 -15.05
C GLU A 338 -8.25 19.99 -14.32
N LEU A 339 -7.22 19.77 -13.51
CA LEU A 339 -7.02 18.55 -12.71
C LEU A 339 -8.20 18.33 -11.74
N ASP A 340 -8.64 19.37 -11.03
CA ASP A 340 -9.75 19.33 -10.09
C ASP A 340 -11.09 19.01 -10.79
N ALA A 341 -11.34 19.61 -11.94
CA ALA A 341 -12.52 19.30 -12.75
C ALA A 341 -12.53 17.84 -13.25
N LEU A 342 -11.38 17.34 -13.66
CA LEU A 342 -11.24 15.98 -14.20
C LEU A 342 -11.26 14.91 -13.08
N GLN A 343 -10.68 15.16 -11.90
CA GLN A 343 -10.80 14.25 -10.76
C GLN A 343 -12.26 14.14 -10.29
N THR A 344 -12.99 15.25 -10.23
CA THR A 344 -14.42 15.25 -9.92
C THR A 344 -15.22 14.44 -10.96
N LYS A 345 -14.91 14.60 -12.23
CA LYS A 345 -15.52 13.80 -13.31
C LYS A 345 -15.26 12.30 -13.14
N LEU A 346 -14.06 11.92 -12.78
CA LEU A 346 -13.67 10.53 -12.55
C LEU A 346 -14.38 9.94 -11.33
N GLU A 347 -14.42 10.64 -10.19
CA GLU A 347 -15.15 10.19 -9.00
C GLU A 347 -16.64 10.00 -9.29
N ASN A 348 -17.27 10.95 -9.98
CA ASN A 348 -18.68 10.87 -10.38
C ASN A 348 -18.95 9.71 -11.34
N HIS A 349 -18.02 9.42 -12.27
CA HIS A 349 -18.17 8.34 -13.25
C HIS A 349 -18.07 6.97 -12.58
N TYR A 350 -16.99 6.75 -11.77
CA TYR A 350 -16.76 5.49 -11.08
C TYR A 350 -17.59 5.35 -9.79
N LYS A 351 -18.19 6.45 -9.33
CA LYS A 351 -18.96 6.54 -8.07
C LYS A 351 -18.18 6.05 -6.86
N ASP A 352 -16.88 6.27 -6.86
CA ASP A 352 -15.96 5.86 -5.80
C ASP A 352 -14.73 6.75 -5.79
N MET A 353 -14.08 6.87 -4.62
CA MET A 353 -12.79 7.54 -4.47
C MET A 353 -11.78 7.04 -5.50
N GLN A 354 -11.13 7.97 -6.19
CA GLN A 354 -10.12 7.68 -7.20
C GLN A 354 -8.72 8.02 -6.73
N ASP A 355 -7.79 7.14 -7.06
CA ASP A 355 -6.33 7.30 -6.99
C ASP A 355 -5.84 7.49 -8.44
N MET A 356 -5.18 8.60 -8.72
CA MET A 356 -4.86 9.05 -10.08
C MET A 356 -3.39 9.42 -10.20
N GLU A 357 -2.77 8.96 -11.27
CA GLU A 357 -1.41 9.36 -11.67
C GLU A 357 -1.53 10.32 -12.86
N PHE A 358 -0.84 11.45 -12.80
CA PHE A 358 -0.86 12.46 -13.85
C PHE A 358 0.52 13.01 -14.15
N THR A 359 0.68 13.57 -15.35
CA THR A 359 1.87 14.28 -15.80
C THR A 359 1.46 15.54 -16.53
N VAL A 360 2.16 16.62 -16.26
CA VAL A 360 2.06 17.88 -16.99
C VAL A 360 3.29 18.00 -17.87
N GLN A 361 3.10 17.98 -19.17
CA GLN A 361 4.17 18.21 -20.14
C GLN A 361 4.00 19.58 -20.78
N GLU A 362 4.91 20.50 -20.51
CA GLU A 362 4.89 21.86 -21.11
C GLU A 362 3.52 22.54 -21.02
N GLY A 363 2.92 22.50 -19.82
CA GLY A 363 1.62 23.11 -19.55
C GLY A 363 0.42 22.30 -20.05
N LYS A 364 0.59 21.08 -20.52
CA LYS A 364 -0.50 20.19 -20.92
C LYS A 364 -0.65 19.02 -19.97
N LEU A 365 -1.86 18.87 -19.40
CA LEU A 365 -2.20 17.80 -18.45
C LEU A 365 -2.48 16.48 -19.17
N TRP A 366 -1.99 15.37 -18.59
CA TRP A 366 -2.19 14.01 -19.02
C TRP A 366 -2.44 13.09 -17.82
N PHE A 367 -3.44 12.22 -17.91
CA PHE A 367 -3.67 11.15 -16.94
C PHE A 367 -3.02 9.85 -17.42
N LEU A 368 -2.22 9.25 -16.54
CA LEU A 368 -1.49 8.00 -16.83
C LEU A 368 -2.20 6.78 -16.27
N GLN A 369 -2.97 6.94 -15.22
CA GLN A 369 -3.72 5.88 -14.55
C GLN A 369 -4.82 6.47 -13.68
N THR A 370 -5.93 5.74 -13.55
CA THR A 370 -6.89 5.86 -12.45
C THR A 370 -7.22 4.49 -11.89
N ARG A 371 -7.53 4.45 -10.62
CA ARG A 371 -8.00 3.24 -9.92
C ARG A 371 -8.82 3.63 -8.69
N ASN A 372 -9.64 2.72 -8.19
CA ASN A 372 -10.25 2.91 -6.88
C ASN A 372 -9.15 2.96 -5.83
N GLY A 373 -9.14 4.02 -5.03
CA GLY A 373 -8.08 4.28 -4.06
C GLY A 373 -8.02 3.23 -2.95
N LYS A 374 -6.83 2.70 -2.70
CA LYS A 374 -6.55 1.94 -1.48
C LYS A 374 -6.74 2.88 -0.28
N ARG A 375 -7.45 2.41 0.75
CA ARG A 375 -7.86 3.23 1.90
C ARG A 375 -7.91 2.41 3.17
N THR A 376 -7.82 3.07 4.32
CA THR A 376 -7.97 2.44 5.63
C THR A 376 -9.41 2.00 5.88
N GLY A 377 -9.64 1.14 6.87
CA GLY A 377 -10.98 0.73 7.29
C GLY A 377 -11.86 1.90 7.70
N ALA A 378 -11.31 2.90 8.43
CA ALA A 378 -12.01 4.11 8.81
C ALA A 378 -12.44 4.95 7.60
N ALA A 379 -11.50 5.20 6.67
CA ALA A 379 -11.79 5.92 5.44
C ALA A 379 -12.81 5.20 4.57
N MET A 380 -12.74 3.87 4.49
CA MET A 380 -13.68 3.03 3.72
C MET A 380 -15.11 3.22 4.21
N VAL A 381 -15.34 3.14 5.54
CA VAL A 381 -16.66 3.35 6.13
C VAL A 381 -17.15 4.78 5.87
N LYS A 382 -16.32 5.78 6.17
CA LYS A 382 -16.67 7.18 5.97
C LYS A 382 -17.01 7.49 4.51
N ILE A 383 -16.18 7.06 3.55
CA ILE A 383 -16.42 7.29 2.13
C ILE A 383 -17.71 6.62 1.67
N ALA A 384 -17.97 5.36 2.07
CA ALA A 384 -19.20 4.67 1.70
C ALA A 384 -20.44 5.40 2.22
N MET A 385 -20.41 5.89 3.47
CA MET A 385 -21.53 6.63 4.06
C MET A 385 -21.69 8.02 3.43
N ASP A 386 -20.61 8.73 3.13
CA ASP A 386 -20.67 10.04 2.47
C ASP A 386 -21.21 9.94 1.05
N LEU A 387 -20.75 8.96 0.25
CA LEU A 387 -21.28 8.73 -1.10
C LEU A 387 -22.77 8.34 -1.10
N LEU A 388 -23.22 7.60 -0.07
CA LEU A 388 -24.64 7.28 0.13
C LEU A 388 -25.44 8.56 0.44
N ARG A 389 -24.98 9.39 1.39
CA ARG A 389 -25.62 10.66 1.77
C ARG A 389 -25.68 11.66 0.60
N GLN A 390 -24.66 11.64 -0.26
CA GLN A 390 -24.60 12.43 -1.50
C GLN A 390 -25.50 11.89 -2.60
N GLY A 391 -26.13 10.71 -2.42
CA GLY A 391 -26.99 10.09 -3.44
C GLY A 391 -26.23 9.52 -4.64
N MET A 392 -24.92 9.38 -4.55
CA MET A 392 -24.09 8.82 -5.63
C MET A 392 -24.24 7.31 -5.74
N ILE A 393 -24.47 6.62 -4.62
CA ILE A 393 -24.65 5.18 -4.51
C ILE A 393 -25.90 4.87 -3.67
N ASP A 394 -26.45 3.66 -3.85
CA ASP A 394 -27.52 3.15 -3.03
C ASP A 394 -27.02 2.42 -1.75
N GLU A 395 -27.91 2.10 -0.84
CA GLU A 395 -27.61 1.44 0.43
C GLU A 395 -26.89 0.10 0.25
N LYS A 396 -27.31 -0.70 -0.73
CA LYS A 396 -26.71 -2.01 -1.00
C LYS A 396 -25.28 -1.85 -1.52
N THR A 397 -25.08 -0.90 -2.41
CA THR A 397 -23.75 -0.57 -2.94
C THR A 397 -22.83 -0.07 -1.81
N ALA A 398 -23.33 0.77 -0.90
CA ALA A 398 -22.57 1.24 0.26
C ALA A 398 -22.11 0.06 1.13
N LEU A 399 -22.99 -0.87 1.45
CA LEU A 399 -22.65 -2.09 2.21
C LEU A 399 -21.64 -2.98 1.46
N MET A 400 -21.84 -3.19 0.17
CA MET A 400 -20.95 -4.04 -0.65
C MET A 400 -19.54 -3.47 -0.84
N ARG A 401 -19.34 -2.17 -0.64
CA ARG A 401 -18.03 -1.51 -0.71
C ARG A 401 -17.23 -1.63 0.57
N VAL A 402 -17.86 -2.02 1.65
CA VAL A 402 -17.20 -2.22 2.94
C VAL A 402 -16.68 -3.66 3.00
N GLU A 403 -15.37 -3.79 3.03
CA GLU A 403 -14.67 -5.06 3.20
C GLU A 403 -14.71 -5.47 4.70
N PRO A 404 -15.41 -6.55 5.11
CA PRO A 404 -15.57 -6.89 6.52
C PRO A 404 -14.24 -7.05 7.28
N ASN A 405 -13.23 -7.63 6.61
CA ASN A 405 -11.92 -7.85 7.23
C ASN A 405 -11.19 -6.53 7.61
N LYS A 406 -11.49 -5.44 6.92
CA LYS A 406 -10.93 -4.12 7.25
C LYS A 406 -11.66 -3.42 8.39
N LEU A 407 -12.83 -3.90 8.81
CA LEU A 407 -13.51 -3.37 9.99
C LEU A 407 -12.74 -3.68 11.27
N ASP A 408 -11.93 -4.74 11.29
CA ASP A 408 -11.04 -5.05 12.41
C ASP A 408 -10.05 -3.91 12.69
N GLU A 409 -9.65 -3.15 11.65
CA GLU A 409 -8.79 -1.98 11.81
C GLU A 409 -9.41 -0.90 12.70
N LEU A 410 -10.74 -0.80 12.74
CA LEU A 410 -11.49 0.15 13.58
C LEU A 410 -11.48 -0.23 15.06
N LEU A 411 -11.11 -1.47 15.36
CA LEU A 411 -10.98 -2.01 16.71
C LEU A 411 -9.53 -1.88 17.23
N HIS A 412 -8.58 -1.40 16.40
CA HIS A 412 -7.19 -1.23 16.82
C HIS A 412 -7.03 -0.18 17.92
N PRO A 413 -6.13 -0.44 18.87
CA PRO A 413 -5.90 0.46 19.98
C PRO A 413 -5.46 1.87 19.52
N VAL A 414 -5.87 2.86 20.28
CA VAL A 414 -5.34 4.23 20.25
C VAL A 414 -4.48 4.45 21.50
N PHE A 415 -3.56 5.41 21.47
CA PHE A 415 -2.80 5.72 22.68
C PHE A 415 -3.66 6.30 23.80
N ASP A 416 -3.38 5.87 25.03
CA ASP A 416 -3.96 6.48 26.22
C ASP A 416 -3.55 7.94 26.35
N LYS A 417 -4.52 8.84 26.51
CA LYS A 417 -4.27 10.30 26.58
C LYS A 417 -3.38 10.68 27.79
N SER A 418 -3.41 9.94 28.87
CA SER A 418 -2.57 10.18 30.04
C SER A 418 -1.15 9.70 29.81
N ALA A 419 -0.97 8.54 29.15
CA ALA A 419 0.33 8.01 28.77
C ALA A 419 1.04 8.93 27.75
N LEU A 420 0.28 9.49 26.79
CA LEU A 420 0.82 10.45 25.82
C LEU A 420 1.40 11.71 26.46
N LYS A 421 0.82 12.22 27.55
CA LYS A 421 1.34 13.41 28.26
C LYS A 421 2.72 13.19 28.89
N GLN A 422 3.06 11.94 29.19
CA GLN A 422 4.36 11.55 29.78
C GLN A 422 5.34 11.03 28.74
N ALA A 423 4.87 10.75 27.53
CA ALA A 423 5.67 10.19 26.45
C ALA A 423 6.67 11.23 25.90
N LYS A 424 7.94 10.84 25.79
CA LYS A 424 8.98 11.67 25.19
C LYS A 424 8.90 11.58 23.66
N VAL A 425 8.60 12.69 23.02
CA VAL A 425 8.64 12.80 21.56
C VAL A 425 10.08 12.70 21.10
N LEU A 426 10.35 11.82 20.12
CA LEU A 426 11.63 11.71 19.41
C LEU A 426 11.65 12.60 18.18
N THR A 427 10.65 12.45 17.32
CA THR A 427 10.56 13.22 16.08
C THR A 427 9.12 13.20 15.53
N ARG A 428 8.94 13.84 14.38
CA ARG A 428 7.69 13.84 13.62
C ARG A 428 7.95 13.50 12.17
N GLY A 429 7.03 12.76 11.57
CA GLY A 429 6.92 12.52 10.15
C GLY A 429 5.49 12.78 9.67
N LEU A 430 5.18 12.33 8.47
CA LEU A 430 3.84 12.42 7.90
C LEU A 430 2.93 11.32 8.45
N PRO A 431 1.66 11.63 8.78
CA PRO A 431 0.68 10.65 9.25
C PRO A 431 0.18 9.77 8.08
N ALA A 432 1.03 8.85 7.64
CA ALA A 432 0.85 8.10 6.40
C ALA A 432 -0.25 7.03 6.48
N SER A 433 -0.43 6.40 7.65
CA SER A 433 -1.54 5.50 7.93
C SER A 433 -1.89 5.55 9.43
N PRO A 434 -3.17 5.76 9.78
CA PRO A 434 -3.58 5.98 11.17
C PRO A 434 -3.37 4.74 12.06
N GLY A 435 -3.49 4.96 13.38
CA GLY A 435 -3.36 3.96 14.42
C GLY A 435 -2.22 4.25 15.39
N ALA A 436 -2.15 3.46 16.45
CA ALA A 436 -1.08 3.48 17.44
C ALA A 436 -0.31 2.15 17.38
N ALA A 437 0.99 2.22 17.20
CA ALA A 437 1.87 1.06 17.19
C ALA A 437 2.99 1.21 18.22
N THR A 438 3.25 0.16 18.95
CA THR A 438 4.37 0.06 19.89
C THR A 438 5.09 -1.25 19.68
N GLY A 439 6.41 -1.21 19.48
CA GLY A 439 7.19 -2.42 19.26
C GLY A 439 8.69 -2.16 19.35
N GLN A 440 9.44 -3.25 19.21
CA GLN A 440 10.89 -3.23 19.16
C GLN A 440 11.35 -2.87 17.74
N ILE A 441 12.36 -2.04 17.63
CA ILE A 441 12.95 -1.64 16.35
C ILE A 441 13.54 -2.86 15.66
N VAL A 442 13.20 -3.04 14.38
CA VAL A 442 13.86 -3.94 13.43
C VAL A 442 14.12 -3.19 12.13
N PHE A 443 15.26 -3.47 11.49
CA PHE A 443 15.68 -2.77 10.28
C PHE A 443 15.44 -3.58 9.01
N PHE A 444 15.27 -4.90 9.11
CA PHE A 444 15.11 -5.79 7.96
C PHE A 444 13.81 -6.58 8.04
N ALA A 445 13.24 -6.87 6.88
CA ALA A 445 11.97 -7.58 6.78
C ALA A 445 12.04 -9.00 7.34
N ASP A 446 13.18 -9.67 7.13
CA ASP A 446 13.42 -11.03 7.61
C ASP A 446 13.52 -11.09 9.13
N ASP A 447 14.23 -10.11 9.75
CA ASP A 447 14.29 -9.97 11.21
C ASP A 447 12.89 -9.68 11.80
N ALA A 448 12.08 -8.86 11.12
CA ALA A 448 10.69 -8.61 11.54
C ALA A 448 9.89 -9.91 11.57
N ALA A 449 10.00 -10.74 10.55
CA ALA A 449 9.29 -12.02 10.45
C ALA A 449 9.78 -13.01 11.52
N GLU A 450 11.10 -13.12 11.75
CA GLU A 450 11.69 -14.00 12.76
C GLU A 450 11.26 -13.57 14.18
N TRP A 451 11.35 -12.30 14.49
CA TRP A 451 11.01 -11.78 15.81
C TRP A 451 9.51 -11.87 16.10
N HIS A 452 8.68 -11.66 15.09
CA HIS A 452 7.23 -11.87 15.20
C HIS A 452 6.92 -13.35 15.48
N ALA A 453 7.55 -14.29 14.77
CA ALA A 453 7.41 -15.72 15.01
C ALA A 453 7.85 -16.13 16.43
N ALA A 454 8.81 -15.40 17.01
CA ALA A 454 9.23 -15.53 18.41
C ALA A 454 8.29 -14.82 19.42
N GLY A 455 7.13 -14.29 18.98
CA GLY A 455 6.13 -13.62 19.82
C GLY A 455 6.47 -12.18 20.20
N LYS A 456 7.46 -11.55 19.56
CA LYS A 456 7.81 -10.15 19.80
C LYS A 456 6.95 -9.21 18.94
N LYS A 457 6.60 -8.07 19.50
CA LYS A 457 5.99 -6.95 18.76
C LYS A 457 7.10 -6.10 18.17
N VAL A 458 7.09 -5.88 16.87
CA VAL A 458 8.15 -5.17 16.16
C VAL A 458 7.62 -3.94 15.42
N VAL A 459 8.44 -2.91 15.35
CA VAL A 459 8.26 -1.73 14.48
C VAL A 459 9.38 -1.72 13.47
N MET A 460 9.02 -1.74 12.20
CA MET A 460 9.99 -1.76 11.11
C MET A 460 10.44 -0.34 10.79
N VAL A 461 11.76 -0.10 10.87
CA VAL A 461 12.39 1.21 10.68
C VAL A 461 13.28 1.15 9.43
N ARG A 462 12.97 1.96 8.42
CA ARG A 462 13.68 1.95 7.14
C ARG A 462 14.02 3.37 6.68
N ILE A 463 15.02 3.51 5.80
CA ILE A 463 15.20 4.76 5.06
C ILE A 463 13.98 4.98 4.16
N GLU A 464 13.62 3.98 3.39
CA GLU A 464 12.40 3.85 2.61
C GLU A 464 12.03 2.37 2.48
N THR A 465 10.79 2.03 2.20
CA THR A 465 10.40 0.65 1.96
C THR A 465 10.32 0.36 0.47
N SER A 466 10.63 -0.88 0.14
CA SER A 466 10.54 -1.43 -1.20
C SER A 466 9.57 -2.64 -1.23
N PRO A 467 9.18 -3.14 -2.41
CA PRO A 467 8.34 -4.32 -2.51
C PRO A 467 8.89 -5.57 -1.82
N GLU A 468 10.20 -5.66 -1.67
CA GLU A 468 10.89 -6.73 -0.96
C GLU A 468 10.63 -6.72 0.55
N ASP A 469 10.25 -5.57 1.11
CA ASP A 469 9.96 -5.41 2.55
C ASP A 469 8.55 -5.88 2.94
N LEU A 470 7.72 -6.32 1.97
CA LEU A 470 6.30 -6.63 2.16
C LEU A 470 6.04 -7.64 3.29
N ALA A 471 6.86 -8.71 3.37
CA ALA A 471 6.71 -9.75 4.39
C ALA A 471 6.93 -9.18 5.81
N GLY A 472 7.94 -8.33 5.98
CA GLY A 472 8.22 -7.64 7.25
C GLY A 472 7.15 -6.62 7.60
N MET A 473 6.66 -5.86 6.62
CA MET A 473 5.58 -4.89 6.82
C MET A 473 4.28 -5.55 7.29
N ALA A 474 3.97 -6.74 6.76
CA ALA A 474 2.75 -7.49 7.10
C ALA A 474 2.72 -7.92 8.59
N VAL A 475 3.86 -8.29 9.15
CA VAL A 475 3.95 -8.78 10.54
C VAL A 475 4.29 -7.66 11.54
N ALA A 476 4.81 -6.52 11.09
CA ALA A 476 5.12 -5.39 11.97
C ALA A 476 3.85 -4.76 12.56
N GLU A 477 3.93 -4.27 13.80
CA GLU A 477 2.88 -3.45 14.42
C GLU A 477 2.77 -2.07 13.73
N GLY A 478 3.89 -1.53 13.27
CA GLY A 478 3.95 -0.26 12.56
C GLY A 478 5.20 -0.09 11.71
N ILE A 479 5.14 0.86 10.80
CA ILE A 479 6.21 1.18 9.84
C ILE A 479 6.64 2.63 10.04
N LEU A 480 7.95 2.85 10.13
CA LEU A 480 8.57 4.17 10.22
C LEU A 480 9.60 4.32 9.11
N THR A 481 9.50 5.39 8.31
CA THR A 481 10.49 5.65 7.26
C THR A 481 11.09 7.05 7.37
N ALA A 482 12.39 7.15 7.06
CA ALA A 482 13.11 8.43 6.99
C ALA A 482 12.66 9.26 5.79
N ARG A 483 12.37 8.61 4.68
CA ARG A 483 11.96 9.21 3.41
C ARG A 483 10.57 8.74 2.99
N GLY A 484 9.98 9.44 2.03
CA GLY A 484 8.70 9.10 1.42
C GLY A 484 7.57 10.03 1.86
N GLY A 485 6.69 10.36 0.92
CA GLY A 485 5.48 11.14 1.13
C GLY A 485 4.26 10.27 1.46
N MET A 486 3.09 10.90 1.46
CA MET A 486 1.79 10.23 1.67
C MET A 486 1.44 9.23 0.56
N THR A 487 2.12 9.32 -0.58
CA THR A 487 1.94 8.44 -1.76
C THR A 487 3.07 7.43 -1.94
N SER A 488 4.05 7.41 -1.04
CA SER A 488 5.18 6.47 -1.07
C SER A 488 4.73 5.01 -0.93
N HIS A 489 5.59 4.07 -1.30
CA HIS A 489 5.34 2.63 -1.14
C HIS A 489 4.96 2.29 0.30
N ALA A 490 5.70 2.79 1.29
CA ALA A 490 5.38 2.59 2.71
C ALA A 490 3.97 3.03 3.06
N ALA A 491 3.57 4.24 2.65
CA ALA A 491 2.25 4.80 2.94
C ALA A 491 1.11 4.03 2.28
N VAL A 492 1.26 3.68 0.99
CA VAL A 492 0.21 2.99 0.22
C VAL A 492 0.02 1.56 0.72
N VAL A 493 1.11 0.84 0.92
CA VAL A 493 1.07 -0.56 1.39
C VAL A 493 0.58 -0.65 2.83
N ALA A 494 1.08 0.21 3.73
CA ALA A 494 0.62 0.22 5.13
C ALA A 494 -0.90 0.49 5.23
N ARG A 495 -1.42 1.46 4.47
CA ARG A 495 -2.87 1.70 4.39
C ARG A 495 -3.64 0.50 3.86
N GLY A 496 -3.11 -0.16 2.82
CA GLY A 496 -3.71 -1.38 2.28
C GLY A 496 -3.76 -2.53 3.28
N MET A 497 -2.80 -2.60 4.19
CA MET A 497 -2.69 -3.62 5.25
C MET A 497 -3.32 -3.19 6.59
N GLY A 498 -3.86 -1.98 6.72
CA GLY A 498 -4.37 -1.45 7.99
C GLY A 498 -3.30 -1.24 9.05
N LYS A 499 -2.04 -1.09 8.68
CA LYS A 499 -0.91 -0.91 9.59
C LYS A 499 -0.61 0.56 9.86
N CYS A 500 -0.31 0.88 11.10
CA CYS A 500 0.18 2.20 11.48
C CYS A 500 1.44 2.57 10.69
N CYS A 501 1.47 3.76 10.10
CA CYS A 501 2.66 4.21 9.35
C CYS A 501 2.94 5.69 9.58
N VAL A 502 4.19 5.98 9.89
CA VAL A 502 4.77 7.32 9.89
C VAL A 502 5.85 7.35 8.82
N SER A 503 5.69 8.19 7.79
CA SER A 503 6.66 8.30 6.70
C SER A 503 7.32 9.68 6.65
N GLY A 504 8.48 9.77 5.97
CA GLY A 504 9.16 11.06 5.77
C GLY A 504 9.67 11.70 7.06
N ALA A 505 10.02 10.91 8.06
CA ALA A 505 10.64 11.39 9.29
C ALA A 505 12.14 11.68 9.05
N GLY A 506 12.46 12.80 8.42
CA GLY A 506 13.78 13.16 7.92
C GLY A 506 14.88 13.29 8.99
N ALA A 507 14.53 13.30 10.27
CA ALA A 507 15.49 13.28 11.38
C ALA A 507 16.12 11.90 11.64
N LEU A 508 15.64 10.83 10.99
CA LEU A 508 16.17 9.48 11.13
C LEU A 508 17.48 9.35 10.34
N ASN A 509 18.56 9.05 11.04
CA ASN A 509 19.83 8.64 10.47
C ASN A 509 20.07 7.16 10.78
N ILE A 510 19.87 6.29 9.80
CA ILE A 510 19.89 4.83 9.97
C ILE A 510 21.23 4.27 9.50
N ASP A 511 21.92 3.56 10.41
CA ASP A 511 23.08 2.75 10.08
C ASP A 511 22.70 1.27 10.12
N TYR A 512 22.48 0.68 8.94
CA TYR A 512 22.12 -0.72 8.80
C TYR A 512 23.23 -1.69 9.26
N LYS A 513 24.52 -1.30 9.12
CA LYS A 513 25.65 -2.15 9.52
C LYS A 513 25.79 -2.19 11.06
N ALA A 514 25.64 -1.03 11.70
CA ALA A 514 25.63 -0.93 13.15
C ALA A 514 24.30 -1.34 13.79
N ARG A 515 23.25 -1.52 12.98
CA ARG A 515 21.86 -1.78 13.43
C ARG A 515 21.40 -0.74 14.45
N THR A 516 21.57 0.54 14.09
CA THR A 516 21.20 1.68 14.93
C THR A 516 20.44 2.73 14.11
N VAL A 517 19.65 3.53 14.81
CA VAL A 517 19.04 4.75 14.27
C VAL A 517 19.32 5.89 15.24
N GLU A 518 19.85 6.99 14.73
CA GLU A 518 19.98 8.25 15.44
C GLU A 518 18.81 9.16 15.06
N ILE A 519 18.13 9.69 16.07
CA ILE A 519 16.98 10.57 15.92
C ILE A 519 17.19 11.79 16.80
N ASP A 520 17.48 12.96 16.22
CA ASP A 520 17.72 14.22 16.95
C ASP A 520 18.68 14.07 18.13
N GLY A 521 19.81 13.36 17.92
CA GLY A 521 20.85 13.10 18.91
C GLY A 521 20.57 11.96 19.88
N VAL A 522 19.47 11.24 19.74
CA VAL A 522 19.16 10.03 20.51
C VAL A 522 19.48 8.80 19.66
N VAL A 523 20.43 7.99 20.07
CA VAL A 523 20.79 6.74 19.39
C VAL A 523 20.01 5.58 19.99
N LEU A 524 19.23 4.90 19.14
CA LEU A 524 18.47 3.69 19.45
C LEU A 524 19.06 2.51 18.67
N LYS A 525 19.03 1.34 19.29
CA LYS A 525 19.53 0.09 18.71
C LYS A 525 18.37 -0.80 18.30
N GLU A 526 18.66 -1.77 17.45
CA GLU A 526 17.74 -2.86 17.18
C GLU A 526 17.29 -3.52 18.51
N GLY A 527 15.99 -3.71 18.65
CA GLY A 527 15.39 -4.24 19.88
C GLY A 527 14.95 -3.19 20.90
N ASP A 528 15.37 -1.93 20.78
CA ASP A 528 14.84 -0.85 21.60
C ASP A 528 13.38 -0.57 21.24
N TYR A 529 12.58 -0.11 22.20
CA TYR A 529 11.16 0.17 21.98
C TYR A 529 10.94 1.58 21.47
N ILE A 530 10.09 1.69 20.46
CA ILE A 530 9.50 2.94 20.01
C ILE A 530 7.98 2.80 19.84
N SER A 531 7.29 3.93 19.87
CA SER A 531 5.86 4.00 19.64
C SER A 531 5.53 5.02 18.55
N LEU A 532 4.66 4.64 17.62
CA LEU A 532 4.25 5.45 16.46
C LEU A 532 2.80 5.86 16.59
N ASN A 533 2.52 7.15 16.41
CA ASN A 533 1.16 7.64 16.22
C ASN A 533 0.94 7.96 14.74
N GLY A 534 0.39 7.01 14.01
CA GLY A 534 0.14 7.14 12.59
C GLY A 534 -0.94 8.19 12.23
N SER A 535 -1.78 8.58 13.20
CA SER A 535 -2.80 9.61 12.99
C SER A 535 -2.23 11.03 13.09
N THR A 536 -1.13 11.24 13.82
CA THR A 536 -0.51 12.55 14.05
C THR A 536 0.91 12.66 13.52
N GLY A 537 1.50 11.57 13.05
CA GLY A 537 2.88 11.50 12.57
C GLY A 537 3.94 11.58 13.68
N VAL A 538 3.58 11.42 14.94
CA VAL A 538 4.51 11.56 16.06
C VAL A 538 5.17 10.24 16.39
N VAL A 539 6.48 10.26 16.61
CA VAL A 539 7.30 9.12 17.07
C VAL A 539 7.72 9.37 18.52
N TYR A 540 7.45 8.40 19.38
CA TYR A 540 7.77 8.46 20.82
C TYR A 540 8.85 7.48 21.21
N ASN A 541 9.68 7.85 22.20
CA ASN A 541 10.68 6.98 22.79
C ASN A 541 10.02 5.98 23.75
N GLY A 542 10.36 4.71 23.61
CA GLY A 542 9.89 3.66 24.50
C GLY A 542 8.46 3.20 24.25
N LYS A 543 7.89 2.53 25.25
CA LYS A 543 6.52 2.00 25.21
C LYS A 543 5.51 3.05 25.66
N VAL A 544 4.51 3.33 24.86
CA VAL A 544 3.35 4.15 25.22
C VAL A 544 2.12 3.23 25.31
N GLU A 545 1.38 3.33 26.41
CA GLU A 545 0.17 2.53 26.61
C GLU A 545 -0.94 2.90 25.62
N THR A 546 -1.68 1.88 25.18
CA THR A 546 -2.79 1.99 24.25
C THR A 546 -4.12 1.63 24.89
N LYS A 547 -5.21 2.18 24.37
CA LYS A 547 -6.61 1.84 24.72
C LYS A 547 -7.35 1.32 23.50
N ALA A 548 -8.46 0.61 23.72
CA ALA A 548 -9.37 0.22 22.65
C ALA A 548 -9.87 1.44 21.89
N ALA A 549 -10.07 1.29 20.56
CA ALA A 549 -10.60 2.35 19.73
C ALA A 549 -12.07 2.65 20.07
N GLU A 550 -12.47 3.93 19.97
CA GLU A 550 -13.86 4.34 19.99
C GLU A 550 -14.42 4.27 18.55
N LEU A 551 -15.55 3.59 18.38
CA LEU A 551 -16.21 3.47 17.07
C LEU A 551 -16.81 4.81 16.65
N SER A 552 -16.61 5.20 15.37
CA SER A 552 -17.18 6.43 14.80
C SER A 552 -18.70 6.37 14.66
N GLY A 553 -19.36 7.55 14.56
CA GLY A 553 -20.78 7.65 14.23
C GLY A 553 -21.13 7.02 12.88
N ASP A 554 -20.24 7.14 11.88
CA ASP A 554 -20.40 6.51 10.55
C ASP A 554 -20.41 4.99 10.64
N PHE A 555 -19.60 4.39 11.54
CA PHE A 555 -19.62 2.95 11.78
C PHE A 555 -20.97 2.51 12.39
N ALA A 556 -21.50 3.24 13.36
CA ALA A 556 -22.79 2.92 13.98
C ALA A 556 -23.94 3.03 12.95
N GLU A 557 -23.90 4.04 12.07
CA GLU A 557 -24.87 4.20 11.00
C GLU A 557 -24.76 3.07 9.95
N LEU A 558 -23.53 2.67 9.58
CA LEU A 558 -23.28 1.51 8.72
C LEU A 558 -23.84 0.22 9.31
N MET A 559 -23.64 -0.01 10.63
CA MET A 559 -24.17 -1.20 11.31
C MET A 559 -25.71 -1.20 11.33
N THR A 560 -26.33 -0.03 11.55
CA THR A 560 -27.79 0.12 11.45
C THR A 560 -28.30 -0.20 10.04
N LEU A 561 -27.55 0.23 9.02
CA LEU A 561 -27.86 -0.08 7.63
C LEU A 561 -27.68 -1.59 7.35
N ALA A 562 -26.64 -2.23 7.88
CA ALA A 562 -26.41 -3.67 7.74
C ALA A 562 -27.55 -4.47 8.38
N ASP A 563 -28.03 -4.07 9.55
CA ASP A 563 -29.15 -4.72 10.26
C ASP A 563 -30.44 -4.72 9.42
N LYS A 564 -30.66 -3.68 8.59
CA LYS A 564 -31.81 -3.61 7.67
C LYS A 564 -31.83 -4.73 6.62
N TYR A 565 -30.65 -5.21 6.22
CA TYR A 565 -30.48 -6.21 5.15
C TYR A 565 -30.07 -7.59 5.66
N THR A 566 -29.71 -7.70 6.96
CA THR A 566 -29.30 -8.98 7.54
C THR A 566 -30.47 -9.96 7.65
N ARG A 567 -30.23 -11.24 7.40
CA ARG A 567 -31.19 -12.32 7.57
C ARG A 567 -30.82 -13.25 8.71
N LEU A 568 -29.55 -13.30 9.06
CA LEU A 568 -29.03 -14.12 10.14
C LEU A 568 -28.81 -13.27 11.39
N GLN A 569 -29.18 -13.81 12.55
CA GLN A 569 -28.90 -13.18 13.83
C GLN A 569 -27.54 -13.64 14.36
N VAL A 570 -26.67 -12.68 14.72
CA VAL A 570 -25.36 -12.98 15.28
C VAL A 570 -25.47 -13.10 16.80
N ARG A 571 -25.17 -14.30 17.32
CA ARG A 571 -25.04 -14.57 18.75
C ARG A 571 -23.58 -14.83 19.08
N THR A 572 -23.12 -14.29 20.19
CA THR A 572 -21.73 -14.41 20.62
C THR A 572 -21.55 -15.47 21.70
N ASN A 573 -20.29 -15.84 21.95
CA ASN A 573 -19.95 -16.56 23.19
C ASN A 573 -19.65 -15.52 24.28
N ALA A 574 -20.20 -15.70 25.44
CA ALA A 574 -19.92 -14.89 26.62
C ALA A 574 -20.15 -15.73 27.88
N ASP A 575 -19.17 -15.74 28.75
CA ASP A 575 -19.15 -16.63 29.93
C ASP A 575 -19.20 -15.84 31.25
N THR A 576 -19.01 -14.51 31.19
CA THR A 576 -19.08 -13.60 32.35
C THR A 576 -20.06 -12.45 32.10
N PRO A 577 -20.57 -11.79 33.19
CA PRO A 577 -21.38 -10.57 33.04
C PRO A 577 -20.70 -9.48 32.21
N HIS A 578 -19.39 -9.30 32.39
CA HIS A 578 -18.60 -8.32 31.63
C HIS A 578 -18.59 -8.64 30.14
N ASP A 579 -18.30 -9.90 29.77
CA ASP A 579 -18.30 -10.33 28.37
C ASP A 579 -19.68 -10.12 27.73
N ALA A 580 -20.74 -10.39 28.46
CA ALA A 580 -22.11 -10.18 28.01
C ALA A 580 -22.41 -8.69 27.74
N GLU A 581 -21.95 -7.78 28.61
CA GLU A 581 -22.09 -6.33 28.41
C GLU A 581 -21.30 -5.86 27.18
N VAL A 582 -20.04 -6.29 27.03
CA VAL A 582 -19.21 -5.99 25.87
C VAL A 582 -19.88 -6.50 24.59
N ALA A 583 -20.33 -7.75 24.58
CA ALA A 583 -21.01 -8.35 23.45
C ALA A 583 -22.27 -7.55 23.05
N ARG A 584 -23.05 -7.13 24.03
CA ARG A 584 -24.26 -6.31 23.81
C ARG A 584 -23.94 -4.96 23.19
N ASN A 585 -22.87 -4.32 23.68
CA ASN A 585 -22.42 -3.04 23.16
C ASN A 585 -21.91 -3.15 21.71
N PHE A 586 -21.36 -4.29 21.32
CA PHE A 586 -20.98 -4.59 19.94
C PHE A 586 -22.15 -5.05 19.05
N GLY A 587 -23.39 -5.06 19.56
CA GLY A 587 -24.58 -5.34 18.77
C GLY A 587 -24.97 -6.82 18.70
N ALA A 588 -24.41 -7.69 19.54
CA ALA A 588 -24.86 -9.08 19.62
C ALA A 588 -26.35 -9.16 20.05
N VAL A 589 -27.11 -9.97 19.32
CA VAL A 589 -28.56 -10.15 19.59
C VAL A 589 -28.88 -11.33 20.52
N GLY A 590 -27.84 -11.91 21.11
CA GLY A 590 -27.95 -13.00 22.08
C GLY A 590 -26.61 -13.64 22.39
N ILE A 591 -26.61 -14.54 23.37
CA ILE A 591 -25.49 -15.44 23.65
C ILE A 591 -25.79 -16.79 23.00
N GLY A 592 -24.94 -17.23 22.10
CA GLY A 592 -25.00 -18.53 21.41
C GLY A 592 -24.46 -19.67 22.25
N LEU A 593 -23.48 -19.37 23.13
CA LEU A 593 -22.91 -20.31 24.06
C LEU A 593 -22.37 -19.58 25.31
N CYS A 594 -22.94 -19.90 26.48
CA CYS A 594 -22.35 -19.59 27.76
C CYS A 594 -21.79 -20.89 28.34
N ARG A 595 -20.48 -20.96 28.50
CA ARG A 595 -19.75 -22.11 29.04
C ARG A 595 -19.68 -21.97 30.56
N THR A 596 -20.47 -22.72 31.27
CA THR A 596 -20.58 -22.58 32.72
C THR A 596 -19.32 -22.96 33.48
N GLU A 597 -18.50 -23.85 32.93
CA GLU A 597 -17.18 -24.20 33.48
C GLU A 597 -16.21 -23.01 33.51
N HIS A 598 -16.27 -22.09 32.56
CA HIS A 598 -15.41 -20.91 32.52
C HIS A 598 -15.71 -19.91 33.66
N MET A 599 -16.87 -19.97 34.28
CA MET A 599 -17.22 -19.13 35.42
C MET A 599 -16.36 -19.44 36.68
N PHE A 600 -15.62 -20.57 36.69
CA PHE A 600 -14.94 -21.11 37.85
C PHE A 600 -13.42 -21.15 37.77
N PHE A 601 -12.78 -20.54 36.78
CA PHE A 601 -11.31 -20.57 36.65
C PHE A 601 -10.56 -19.62 37.59
N GLU A 602 -11.23 -18.73 38.30
CA GLU A 602 -10.58 -17.71 39.11
C GLU A 602 -10.85 -17.80 40.61
N GLY A 603 -9.87 -17.45 41.41
CA GLY A 603 -9.96 -17.22 42.87
C GLY A 603 -10.46 -18.44 43.65
N GLU A 604 -11.36 -18.20 44.59
CA GLU A 604 -11.96 -19.27 45.43
C GLU A 604 -12.94 -20.18 44.67
N LYS A 605 -13.41 -19.73 43.49
CA LYS A 605 -14.33 -20.51 42.64
C LYS A 605 -13.69 -21.80 42.14
N ILE A 606 -12.41 -21.75 41.75
CA ILE A 606 -11.69 -22.92 41.23
C ILE A 606 -11.47 -23.98 42.30
N LYS A 607 -11.28 -23.57 43.57
CA LYS A 607 -11.14 -24.52 44.70
C LYS A 607 -12.42 -25.29 44.92
N ALA A 608 -13.56 -24.61 44.98
CA ALA A 608 -14.86 -25.24 45.15
C ALA A 608 -15.21 -26.21 44.01
N MET A 609 -14.79 -25.88 42.77
CA MET A 609 -14.94 -26.76 41.61
C MET A 609 -14.06 -28.01 41.73
N ARG A 610 -12.81 -27.86 42.14
CA ARG A 610 -11.90 -28.99 42.39
C ARG A 610 -12.39 -29.89 43.50
N GLU A 611 -12.91 -29.33 44.62
CA GLU A 611 -13.54 -30.09 45.68
C GLU A 611 -14.73 -30.91 45.15
N MET A 612 -15.55 -30.35 44.29
CA MET A 612 -16.68 -31.03 43.67
C MET A 612 -16.24 -32.19 42.77
N ILE A 613 -15.18 -31.96 41.94
CA ILE A 613 -14.62 -32.97 41.02
C ILE A 613 -14.02 -34.16 41.80
N LEU A 614 -13.27 -33.87 42.86
CA LEU A 614 -12.54 -34.86 43.66
C LEU A 614 -13.35 -35.48 44.78
N ALA A 615 -14.61 -35.07 45.01
CA ALA A 615 -15.46 -35.63 46.03
C ALA A 615 -15.71 -37.14 45.82
N GLU A 616 -15.40 -37.96 46.81
CA GLU A 616 -15.50 -39.42 46.75
C GLU A 616 -16.95 -39.90 46.86
N ASP A 617 -17.81 -39.11 47.52
CA ASP A 617 -19.20 -39.46 47.78
C ASP A 617 -20.19 -38.31 47.42
N ALA A 618 -21.48 -38.65 47.49
CA ALA A 618 -22.56 -37.69 47.21
C ALA A 618 -22.68 -36.57 48.25
N GLU A 619 -22.27 -36.82 49.49
CA GLU A 619 -22.38 -35.82 50.56
C GLU A 619 -21.25 -34.78 50.41
N GLY A 620 -20.01 -35.20 50.18
CA GLY A 620 -18.90 -34.30 49.88
C GLY A 620 -19.17 -33.45 48.65
N ARG A 621 -19.71 -34.06 47.58
CA ARG A 621 -20.08 -33.34 46.36
C ARG A 621 -21.17 -32.30 46.61
N ARG A 622 -22.21 -32.59 47.42
CA ARG A 622 -23.21 -31.61 47.80
C ARG A 622 -22.65 -30.43 48.57
N LYS A 623 -21.68 -30.67 49.47
CA LYS A 623 -20.99 -29.61 50.23
C LYS A 623 -20.24 -28.68 49.30
N ALA A 624 -19.51 -29.22 48.31
CA ALA A 624 -18.81 -28.44 47.34
C ALA A 624 -19.76 -27.65 46.42
N LEU A 625 -20.83 -28.27 45.94
CA LEU A 625 -21.89 -27.63 45.14
C LEU A 625 -22.57 -26.49 45.90
N ALA A 626 -22.75 -26.60 47.21
CA ALA A 626 -23.31 -25.51 48.04
C ALA A 626 -22.38 -24.26 48.04
N LYS A 627 -21.06 -24.44 47.90
CA LYS A 627 -20.09 -23.32 47.75
C LYS A 627 -20.17 -22.71 46.36
N ILE A 628 -20.40 -23.50 45.31
CA ILE A 628 -20.49 -23.10 43.91
C ILE A 628 -21.75 -22.29 43.63
N LEU A 629 -22.88 -22.71 44.21
CA LEU A 629 -24.21 -22.17 43.90
C LEU A 629 -24.33 -20.65 43.97
N PRO A 630 -23.85 -19.94 45.03
CA PRO A 630 -23.99 -18.48 45.10
C PRO A 630 -23.18 -17.76 44.01
N TYR A 631 -22.00 -18.27 43.62
CA TYR A 631 -21.21 -17.70 42.57
C TYR A 631 -21.89 -17.81 41.20
N GLN A 632 -22.34 -19.01 40.86
CA GLN A 632 -23.03 -19.26 39.59
C GLN A 632 -24.33 -18.47 39.49
N GLN A 633 -25.09 -18.37 40.60
CA GLN A 633 -26.32 -17.56 40.66
C GLN A 633 -26.02 -16.07 40.39
N ALA A 634 -24.93 -15.54 40.96
CA ALA A 634 -24.51 -14.15 40.74
C ALA A 634 -24.10 -13.91 39.30
N ASP A 635 -23.30 -14.82 38.71
CA ASP A 635 -22.85 -14.74 37.33
C ASP A 635 -24.02 -14.80 36.33
N PHE A 636 -24.95 -15.74 36.49
CA PHE A 636 -26.17 -15.81 35.68
C PHE A 636 -27.06 -14.58 35.82
N LYS A 637 -27.25 -14.07 37.05
CA LYS A 637 -28.01 -12.85 37.27
C LYS A 637 -27.41 -11.66 36.54
N GLY A 638 -26.05 -11.54 36.55
CA GLY A 638 -25.32 -10.52 35.83
C GLY A 638 -25.49 -10.67 34.32
N ILE A 639 -25.25 -11.87 33.77
CA ILE A 639 -25.39 -12.18 32.34
C ILE A 639 -26.82 -11.89 31.85
N PHE A 640 -27.86 -12.37 32.56
CA PHE A 640 -29.23 -12.15 32.14
C PHE A 640 -29.65 -10.68 32.24
N LYS A 641 -29.08 -9.92 33.17
CA LYS A 641 -29.32 -8.48 33.28
C LYS A 641 -28.66 -7.74 32.07
N ALA A 642 -27.43 -8.08 31.73
CA ALA A 642 -26.75 -7.51 30.58
C ALA A 642 -27.46 -7.82 29.25
N MET A 643 -27.97 -9.03 29.13
CA MET A 643 -28.69 -9.54 27.94
C MET A 643 -30.21 -9.41 28.03
N ALA A 644 -30.72 -8.48 28.81
CA ALA A 644 -32.17 -8.30 28.96
C ALA A 644 -32.90 -8.18 27.61
N GLY A 645 -33.92 -9.04 27.38
CA GLY A 645 -34.67 -9.12 26.12
C GLY A 645 -33.98 -9.92 24.99
N CYS A 646 -32.80 -10.50 25.24
CA CYS A 646 -32.05 -11.32 24.27
C CYS A 646 -31.93 -12.78 24.75
N PRO A 647 -31.94 -13.77 23.86
CA PRO A 647 -31.77 -15.17 24.23
C PRO A 647 -30.32 -15.45 24.70
N VAL A 648 -30.24 -16.31 25.71
CA VAL A 648 -28.98 -16.81 26.26
C VAL A 648 -29.02 -18.34 26.24
N THR A 649 -28.13 -18.97 25.45
CA THR A 649 -27.96 -20.41 25.44
C THR A 649 -26.87 -20.80 26.44
N VAL A 650 -27.29 -21.56 27.46
CA VAL A 650 -26.38 -21.99 28.54
C VAL A 650 -26.02 -23.45 28.35
N ARG A 651 -24.70 -23.75 28.33
CA ARG A 651 -24.21 -25.12 28.44
C ARG A 651 -24.30 -25.57 29.90
N LEU A 652 -24.91 -26.71 30.13
CA LEU A 652 -24.92 -27.30 31.48
C LEU A 652 -23.49 -27.61 31.91
N LEU A 653 -23.26 -27.62 33.23
CA LEU A 653 -21.96 -27.80 33.82
C LEU A 653 -21.35 -29.16 33.44
N ASP A 654 -20.23 -29.13 32.74
CA ASP A 654 -19.44 -30.30 32.34
C ASP A 654 -17.95 -29.93 32.42
N PRO A 655 -17.36 -29.94 33.65
CA PRO A 655 -15.99 -29.47 33.84
C PRO A 655 -15.01 -30.50 33.27
N PRO A 656 -14.20 -30.07 32.26
CA PRO A 656 -13.15 -30.95 31.72
C PRO A 656 -12.05 -31.12 32.77
N LEU A 657 -11.78 -32.37 33.18
CA LEU A 657 -10.84 -32.69 34.26
C LEU A 657 -9.45 -32.12 34.01
N HIS A 658 -8.97 -32.15 32.76
CA HIS A 658 -7.67 -31.66 32.38
C HIS A 658 -7.50 -30.13 32.51
N GLU A 659 -8.57 -29.35 32.58
CA GLU A 659 -8.50 -27.91 32.79
C GLU A 659 -8.52 -27.52 34.28
N PHE A 660 -9.08 -28.33 35.13
CA PHE A 660 -9.21 -28.06 36.56
C PHE A 660 -8.15 -28.76 37.44
N VAL A 661 -7.62 -29.88 36.99
CA VAL A 661 -6.62 -30.69 37.73
C VAL A 661 -5.23 -30.47 37.11
N PRO A 662 -4.21 -30.08 37.93
CA PRO A 662 -2.85 -29.92 37.44
C PRO A 662 -2.26 -31.20 36.86
N HIS A 663 -1.48 -31.08 35.81
CA HIS A 663 -0.82 -32.22 35.15
C HIS A 663 0.56 -32.54 35.72
N ASP A 664 1.22 -31.56 36.35
CA ASP A 664 2.54 -31.72 36.92
C ASP A 664 2.47 -32.12 38.39
N LEU A 665 3.45 -32.89 38.85
CA LEU A 665 3.53 -33.41 40.24
C LEU A 665 3.54 -32.31 41.28
N LYS A 666 4.15 -31.16 40.99
CA LYS A 666 4.23 -30.03 41.92
C LYS A 666 2.84 -29.39 42.09
N GLY A 667 2.14 -29.14 41.02
CA GLY A 667 0.77 -28.62 41.07
C GLY A 667 -0.20 -29.57 41.73
N GLN A 668 -0.07 -30.89 41.52
CA GLN A 668 -0.86 -31.92 42.20
C GLN A 668 -0.61 -31.93 43.69
N GLN A 669 0.66 -31.79 44.11
CA GLN A 669 1.01 -31.72 45.55
C GLN A 669 0.47 -30.44 46.19
N GLU A 670 0.65 -29.28 45.55
CA GLU A 670 0.10 -28.00 46.01
C GLU A 670 -1.43 -28.06 46.14
N MET A 671 -2.09 -28.73 45.20
CA MET A 671 -3.54 -28.94 45.24
C MET A 671 -3.92 -29.85 46.42
N ALA A 672 -3.21 -30.95 46.62
CA ALA A 672 -3.46 -31.88 47.76
C ALA A 672 -3.22 -31.19 49.13
N ASP A 673 -2.23 -30.33 49.22
CA ASP A 673 -1.91 -29.59 50.46
C ASP A 673 -2.94 -28.49 50.75
N THR A 674 -3.68 -28.01 49.74
CA THR A 674 -4.69 -26.94 49.85
C THR A 674 -6.12 -27.46 50.02
N MET A 675 -6.35 -28.71 49.71
CA MET A 675 -7.66 -29.40 49.83
C MET A 675 -7.75 -30.24 51.10
#